data_0ef5675e4147218237c5dabf3a5bff35
#
_entry.id   0ef5675e4147218237c5dabf3a5bff35
#
_cell.length_a   1.000
_cell.length_b   1.000
_cell.length_c   1.000
_cell.angle_alpha   90.00
_cell.angle_beta   90.00
_cell.angle_gamma   90.00
#
_symmetry.space_group_name_H-M   'P 1'
#
loop_
_entity.id
_entity.type
_entity.pdbx_description
1 polymer ?
#
loop_
_entity_poly.entity_id
_entity_poly.type
_entity_poly.pdbx_seq_one_letter_code
_entity_poly.pdbx_strand_id
1 'polypeptide(L)'
;MTLIDQLPKTADPDALYEAFESWAGERGLTLYPHQEEALIEVVSGANVIVSTPTGSGKSMIAAGAHFAALARDEVTFYTAPIKALVSEKFFELCKMFGTENVGMLTGDASVNSDAPVICCTAEVLASIALRDGKRADVGQVVMDEFHFYAEGDRGWAWQIPILELPQAQFILMSATLGDVSMFEEDLTRRTGRPTSVVRSATRPVPLSYEYKLTPLTETLTELLETKQAPVYIVHFTQAQAVERAQALMSINMCTREEKDQIAELIGNFRFTTKFGRNLSRYVRHGIGVHHAGMLPKYRRLVEKLAQAGLLKVICGTDTLGVGVNVPIRTVLFTALTKYDGTRVRTLRAREFHQIAGRAGRAGFDTAGFVVAQAPEHVVENEKALAKAGDDPKKRRKVVRKKAPEGFVAWTENTFAKLISSDPEPLTSRFRVTHTMLLSVIARPGNAFAAMRHLLEDNHEPRKQQLRHIRRAIAIYRSLLDGGVVEKLDEPDAEGRIVRLTVDLQQDFALNQPLSTFALAAFELLEPESPSYALDMVSVVESTLDDPRQILAAQQNKARGEAVAAMKADGVEYEDRMERLQDVSYPKPLEELLFHAYNTYRKSHPWVGDHPLSPKSVIRDMYERAMSFTEFVSFYELARTEGIVLRYLASAYKALDHTVPDDLKSDDLEDLIAWLGEMVRQVDSSLLDEWEQLANPEVMTAEEAQERADQVKPVTANARAFRVLVRNAMFRRVELAALDHVRELGEMDSESGWDADAWGEAMDKYWDEYDDLGTGPDARGPKLLLIEEEPQNGLWRVRQAFADPNGDHDWGISAEIDLAASDAEGRAIVKVTDVGQL
;
A
#
# COMPACT_ATOMS: atom_id res chain seq x y z
N MET A 1 32.43 5.86 12.97
CA MET A 1 32.71 4.42 13.03
C MET A 1 31.40 3.68 12.92
N THR A 2 31.28 2.77 11.99
CA THR A 2 30.10 1.89 11.82
C THR A 2 30.11 0.82 12.91
N LEU A 3 28.99 0.15 13.13
CA LEU A 3 28.92 -0.93 14.14
C LEU A 3 29.84 -2.10 13.76
N ILE A 4 29.99 -2.35 12.46
CA ILE A 4 30.86 -3.42 11.94
C ILE A 4 32.35 -3.21 12.29
N ASP A 5 32.78 -1.96 12.43
CA ASP A 5 34.15 -1.63 12.82
C ASP A 5 34.48 -2.06 14.27
N GLN A 6 33.44 -2.39 15.06
CA GLN A 6 33.57 -2.81 16.46
C GLN A 6 33.53 -4.34 16.64
N LEU A 7 33.47 -5.10 15.51
CA LEU A 7 33.42 -6.56 15.58
C LEU A 7 34.68 -7.09 16.33
N PRO A 8 34.50 -7.87 17.41
CA PRO A 8 35.60 -8.49 18.10
C PRO A 8 36.24 -9.58 17.24
N LYS A 9 37.50 -9.90 17.51
CA LYS A 9 38.22 -10.96 16.78
C LYS A 9 37.67 -12.36 16.99
N THR A 10 36.91 -12.56 18.03
CA THR A 10 36.27 -13.82 18.40
C THR A 10 34.81 -13.59 18.70
N ALA A 11 33.97 -14.53 18.32
CA ALA A 11 32.54 -14.48 18.61
C ALA A 11 32.20 -14.92 20.04
N ASP A 12 33.04 -14.52 21.00
CA ASP A 12 32.77 -14.76 22.41
C ASP A 12 31.61 -13.91 22.91
N PRO A 13 30.63 -14.49 23.64
CA PRO A 13 29.44 -13.78 24.08
C PRO A 13 29.72 -12.50 24.90
N ASP A 14 30.66 -12.58 25.82
CA ASP A 14 31.00 -11.43 26.67
C ASP A 14 31.65 -10.33 25.85
N ALA A 15 32.59 -10.68 24.96
CA ALA A 15 33.25 -9.72 24.07
C ALA A 15 32.25 -9.06 23.08
N LEU A 16 31.27 -9.81 22.59
CA LEU A 16 30.20 -9.28 21.72
C LEU A 16 29.31 -8.29 22.47
N TYR A 17 28.90 -8.63 23.68
CA TYR A 17 28.06 -7.77 24.50
C TYR A 17 28.80 -6.46 24.85
N GLU A 18 30.04 -6.54 25.35
CA GLU A 18 30.86 -5.37 25.71
C GLU A 18 31.11 -4.45 24.51
N ALA A 19 31.41 -5.00 23.35
CA ALA A 19 31.62 -4.24 22.11
C ALA A 19 30.35 -3.50 21.69
N PHE A 20 29.22 -4.15 21.75
CA PHE A 20 27.93 -3.53 21.38
C PHE A 20 27.50 -2.46 22.40
N GLU A 21 27.66 -2.71 23.70
CA GLU A 21 27.35 -1.76 24.76
C GLU A 21 28.26 -0.51 24.65
N SER A 22 29.55 -0.70 24.39
CA SER A 22 30.52 0.40 24.17
C SER A 22 30.09 1.25 22.97
N TRP A 23 29.75 0.62 21.83
CA TRP A 23 29.28 1.33 20.66
C TRP A 23 27.98 2.14 20.93
N ALA A 24 27.04 1.59 21.68
CA ALA A 24 25.82 2.30 22.09
C ALA A 24 26.15 3.48 23.00
N GLY A 25 27.03 3.27 23.98
CA GLY A 25 27.49 4.30 24.93
C GLY A 25 28.17 5.49 24.23
N GLU A 26 29.04 5.24 23.24
CA GLU A 26 29.69 6.30 22.43
C GLU A 26 28.66 7.20 21.71
N ARG A 27 27.46 6.70 21.45
CA ARG A 27 26.33 7.44 20.84
C ARG A 27 25.38 8.06 21.86
N GLY A 28 25.71 8.00 23.15
CA GLY A 28 24.87 8.50 24.22
C GLY A 28 23.62 7.67 24.46
N LEU A 29 23.59 6.42 23.97
CA LEU A 29 22.48 5.49 24.16
C LEU A 29 22.81 4.59 25.36
N THR A 30 21.90 4.55 26.33
CA THR A 30 21.92 3.59 27.44
C THR A 30 20.90 2.49 27.17
N LEU A 31 21.35 1.25 27.22
CA LEU A 31 20.45 0.12 27.05
C LEU A 31 19.48 0.01 28.21
N TYR A 32 18.24 -0.33 27.90
CA TYR A 32 17.24 -0.66 28.91
C TYR A 32 17.46 -2.07 29.45
N PRO A 33 17.06 -2.41 30.70
CA PRO A 33 17.29 -3.74 31.28
C PRO A 33 16.76 -4.90 30.41
N HIS A 34 15.63 -4.73 29.76
CA HIS A 34 15.08 -5.77 28.87
C HIS A 34 15.85 -5.90 27.55
N GLN A 35 16.54 -4.84 27.10
CA GLN A 35 17.45 -4.89 25.95
C GLN A 35 18.73 -5.63 26.33
N GLU A 36 19.28 -5.34 27.49
CA GLU A 36 20.45 -6.04 28.04
C GLU A 36 20.15 -7.54 28.18
N GLU A 37 19.04 -7.90 28.83
CA GLU A 37 18.58 -9.29 28.98
C GLU A 37 18.47 -9.98 27.61
N ALA A 38 17.78 -9.36 26.64
CA ALA A 38 17.62 -9.92 25.30
C ALA A 38 18.96 -10.08 24.57
N LEU A 39 19.85 -9.09 24.67
CA LEU A 39 21.15 -9.12 24.00
C LEU A 39 22.06 -10.19 24.56
N ILE A 40 22.11 -10.36 25.89
CA ILE A 40 22.86 -11.43 26.55
C ILE A 40 22.43 -12.80 26.02
N GLU A 41 21.13 -13.05 25.91
CA GLU A 41 20.59 -14.30 25.37
C GLU A 41 20.92 -14.48 23.87
N VAL A 42 20.79 -13.41 23.08
CA VAL A 42 21.12 -13.41 21.64
C VAL A 42 22.60 -13.74 21.41
N VAL A 43 23.52 -13.07 22.10
CA VAL A 43 24.97 -13.32 21.93
C VAL A 43 25.37 -14.70 22.44
N SER A 44 24.66 -15.24 23.42
CA SER A 44 24.82 -16.62 23.92
C SER A 44 24.28 -17.68 22.95
N GLY A 45 23.64 -17.28 21.85
CA GLY A 45 23.14 -18.18 20.82
C GLY A 45 21.75 -18.78 21.09
N ALA A 46 21.01 -18.30 22.10
CA ALA A 46 19.64 -18.70 22.39
C ALA A 46 18.66 -18.08 21.36
N ASN A 47 17.53 -18.76 21.11
CA ASN A 47 16.40 -18.07 20.48
C ASN A 47 15.80 -17.09 21.49
N VAL A 48 15.27 -15.96 21.02
CA VAL A 48 14.70 -14.94 21.90
C VAL A 48 13.32 -14.52 21.43
N ILE A 49 12.35 -14.51 22.32
CA ILE A 49 11.01 -13.98 22.08
C ILE A 49 10.87 -12.69 22.88
N VAL A 50 10.82 -11.55 22.16
CA VAL A 50 10.74 -10.22 22.77
C VAL A 50 9.29 -9.73 22.73
N SER A 51 8.64 -9.74 23.89
CA SER A 51 7.27 -9.25 24.08
C SER A 51 7.27 -7.97 24.90
N THR A 52 7.73 -6.88 24.29
CA THR A 52 7.88 -5.58 24.96
C THR A 52 7.07 -4.50 24.28
N PRO A 53 6.55 -3.51 25.01
CA PRO A 53 5.69 -2.46 24.45
C PRO A 53 6.30 -1.72 23.25
N THR A 54 5.47 -1.06 22.45
CA THR A 54 5.93 -0.14 21.41
C THR A 54 6.77 0.99 22.03
N GLY A 55 7.86 1.37 21.38
CA GLY A 55 8.79 2.41 21.89
C GLY A 55 9.79 1.91 22.93
N SER A 56 9.87 0.59 23.18
CA SER A 56 10.87 -0.01 24.09
C SER A 56 12.25 -0.20 23.46
N GLY A 57 12.46 0.24 22.21
CA GLY A 57 13.75 0.16 21.54
C GLY A 57 14.12 -1.24 21.01
N LYS A 58 13.14 -2.02 20.54
CA LYS A 58 13.35 -3.34 19.90
C LYS A 58 14.36 -3.32 18.77
N SER A 59 14.50 -2.19 18.06
CA SER A 59 15.50 -2.02 16.99
C SER A 59 16.94 -2.23 17.47
N MET A 60 17.24 -1.88 18.74
CA MET A 60 18.57 -2.11 19.32
C MET A 60 18.85 -3.60 19.52
N ILE A 61 17.83 -4.37 19.90
CA ILE A 61 17.93 -5.84 20.01
C ILE A 61 18.19 -6.45 18.63
N ALA A 62 17.47 -6.00 17.61
CA ALA A 62 17.70 -6.44 16.24
C ALA A 62 19.11 -6.10 15.74
N ALA A 63 19.59 -4.87 15.98
CA ALA A 63 20.94 -4.46 15.61
C ALA A 63 22.00 -5.32 16.30
N GLY A 64 21.86 -5.58 17.60
CA GLY A 64 22.77 -6.47 18.34
C GLY A 64 22.71 -7.91 17.87
N ALA A 65 21.53 -8.39 17.43
CA ALA A 65 21.37 -9.71 16.83
C ALA A 65 22.16 -9.81 15.51
N HIS A 66 22.00 -8.86 14.61
CA HIS A 66 22.77 -8.81 13.36
C HIS A 66 24.27 -8.69 13.62
N PHE A 67 24.68 -7.88 14.58
CA PHE A 67 26.07 -7.76 14.99
C PHE A 67 26.66 -9.11 15.46
N ALA A 68 25.91 -9.85 16.29
CA ALA A 68 26.35 -11.17 16.76
C ALA A 68 26.42 -12.22 15.63
N ALA A 69 25.50 -12.17 14.67
CA ALA A 69 25.51 -13.06 13.50
C ALA A 69 26.74 -12.77 12.61
N LEU A 70 27.02 -11.50 12.32
CA LEU A 70 28.20 -11.09 11.54
C LEU A 70 29.52 -11.54 12.18
N ALA A 71 29.63 -11.48 13.50
CA ALA A 71 30.81 -11.97 14.22
C ALA A 71 31.00 -13.48 14.11
N ARG A 72 29.93 -14.24 13.80
CA ARG A 72 29.93 -15.68 13.58
C ARG A 72 30.06 -16.07 12.11
N ASP A 73 30.22 -15.08 11.23
CA ASP A 73 30.23 -15.28 9.78
C ASP A 73 28.91 -15.92 9.27
N GLU A 74 27.78 -15.53 9.85
CA GLU A 74 26.44 -16.05 9.55
C GLU A 74 25.65 -15.01 8.77
N VAL A 75 24.93 -15.44 7.72
CA VAL A 75 23.94 -14.59 7.04
C VAL A 75 22.70 -14.42 7.93
N THR A 76 22.26 -13.19 8.11
CA THR A 76 21.16 -12.83 9.00
C THR A 76 20.05 -12.09 8.24
N PHE A 77 18.81 -12.47 8.53
CA PHE A 77 17.63 -11.90 7.88
C PHE A 77 16.82 -11.06 8.86
N TYR A 78 16.50 -9.82 8.45
CA TYR A 78 15.48 -8.98 9.09
C TYR A 78 14.18 -9.06 8.31
N THR A 79 13.13 -9.52 8.96
CA THR A 79 11.83 -9.76 8.31
C THR A 79 10.76 -8.85 8.88
N ALA A 80 10.04 -8.14 8.00
CA ALA A 80 8.94 -7.26 8.36
C ALA A 80 7.69 -7.53 7.50
N PRO A 81 6.48 -7.13 7.98
CA PRO A 81 5.22 -7.50 7.31
C PRO A 81 4.93 -6.72 6.04
N ILE A 82 5.48 -5.54 5.86
CA ILE A 82 5.22 -4.67 4.71
C ILE A 82 6.50 -4.07 4.17
N LYS A 83 6.54 -3.85 2.84
CA LYS A 83 7.69 -3.29 2.13
C LYS A 83 8.21 -1.98 2.74
N ALA A 84 7.32 -1.07 3.10
CA ALA A 84 7.70 0.22 3.68
C ALA A 84 8.54 0.08 4.97
N LEU A 85 8.22 -0.91 5.82
CA LEU A 85 9.02 -1.22 7.01
C LEU A 85 10.35 -1.88 6.65
N VAL A 86 10.36 -2.74 5.62
CA VAL A 86 11.59 -3.35 5.12
C VAL A 86 12.54 -2.28 4.61
N SER A 87 12.05 -1.35 3.76
CA SER A 87 12.84 -0.23 3.25
C SER A 87 13.35 0.69 4.36
N GLU A 88 12.48 1.05 5.32
CA GLU A 88 12.89 1.87 6.48
C GLU A 88 14.04 1.20 7.25
N LYS A 89 13.93 -0.08 7.53
CA LYS A 89 14.95 -0.84 8.24
C LYS A 89 16.21 -1.06 7.42
N PHE A 90 16.10 -1.28 6.14
CA PHE A 90 17.23 -1.35 5.23
C PHE A 90 18.10 -0.08 5.35
N PHE A 91 17.51 1.11 5.22
CA PHE A 91 18.25 2.37 5.36
C PHE A 91 18.80 2.59 6.78
N GLU A 92 18.06 2.19 7.82
CA GLU A 92 18.53 2.25 9.20
C GLU A 92 19.76 1.36 9.42
N LEU A 93 19.71 0.11 8.94
CA LEU A 93 20.81 -0.84 9.06
C LEU A 93 22.01 -0.46 8.18
N CYS A 94 21.80 0.11 6.99
CA CYS A 94 22.88 0.66 6.17
C CYS A 94 23.68 1.75 6.91
N LYS A 95 23.00 2.62 7.69
CA LYS A 95 23.68 3.63 8.52
C LYS A 95 24.49 3.01 9.65
N MET A 96 24.11 1.84 10.15
CA MET A 96 24.79 1.14 11.25
C MET A 96 25.92 0.24 10.76
N PHE A 97 25.70 -0.50 9.68
CA PHE A 97 26.60 -1.56 9.23
C PHE A 97 27.36 -1.24 7.92
N GLY A 98 27.06 -0.12 7.26
CA GLY A 98 27.56 0.19 5.90
C GLY A 98 26.67 -0.41 4.80
N THR A 99 26.57 0.27 3.67
CA THR A 99 25.72 -0.12 2.54
C THR A 99 26.16 -1.42 1.87
N GLU A 100 27.44 -1.72 1.90
CA GLU A 100 28.05 -2.94 1.35
C GLU A 100 27.69 -4.20 2.12
N ASN A 101 27.26 -4.08 3.38
CA ASN A 101 26.95 -5.21 4.27
C ASN A 101 25.46 -5.46 4.44
N VAL A 102 24.62 -4.63 3.83
CA VAL A 102 23.16 -4.74 3.97
C VAL A 102 22.52 -4.88 2.60
N GLY A 103 21.66 -5.85 2.46
CA GLY A 103 20.87 -6.10 1.28
C GLY A 103 19.37 -6.01 1.56
N MET A 104 18.57 -5.92 0.50
CA MET A 104 17.13 -5.92 0.59
C MET A 104 16.52 -6.83 -0.48
N LEU A 105 15.59 -7.68 -0.07
CA LEU A 105 14.83 -8.58 -0.95
C LEU A 105 13.32 -8.37 -0.72
N THR A 106 12.64 -7.92 -1.75
CA THR A 106 11.17 -7.81 -1.76
C THR A 106 10.63 -8.44 -3.04
N GLY A 107 9.32 -8.63 -3.15
CA GLY A 107 8.73 -9.25 -4.35
C GLY A 107 8.95 -8.46 -5.66
N ASP A 108 9.40 -7.22 -5.59
CA ASP A 108 9.60 -6.32 -6.74
C ASP A 108 10.95 -5.60 -6.75
N ALA A 109 11.84 -5.87 -5.78
CA ALA A 109 13.15 -5.26 -5.71
C ALA A 109 14.18 -6.18 -5.04
N SER A 110 15.37 -6.24 -5.61
CA SER A 110 16.53 -6.93 -5.07
C SER A 110 17.72 -5.98 -5.08
N VAL A 111 18.30 -5.74 -3.92
CA VAL A 111 19.47 -4.85 -3.73
C VAL A 111 20.48 -5.61 -2.93
N ASN A 112 21.71 -5.72 -3.42
CA ASN A 112 22.84 -6.36 -2.73
C ASN A 112 22.43 -7.72 -2.11
N SER A 113 21.91 -8.61 -2.96
CA SER A 113 21.32 -9.91 -2.54
C SER A 113 22.28 -10.83 -1.81
N ASP A 114 23.58 -10.63 -1.99
CA ASP A 114 24.65 -11.43 -1.39
C ASP A 114 25.21 -10.81 -0.08
N ALA A 115 24.60 -9.73 0.40
CA ALA A 115 25.01 -9.09 1.64
C ALA A 115 24.78 -10.01 2.85
N PRO A 116 25.62 -9.91 3.89
CA PRO A 116 25.46 -10.74 5.08
C PRO A 116 24.24 -10.37 5.95
N VAL A 117 23.69 -9.15 5.82
CA VAL A 117 22.46 -8.73 6.48
C VAL A 117 21.40 -8.46 5.42
N ILE A 118 20.33 -9.23 5.39
CA ILE A 118 19.25 -9.12 4.39
C ILE A 118 17.95 -8.65 5.03
N CYS A 119 17.45 -7.50 4.57
CA CYS A 119 16.09 -7.04 4.91
C CYS A 119 15.08 -7.59 3.91
N CYS A 120 14.04 -8.27 4.35
CA CYS A 120 13.06 -8.86 3.44
C CYS A 120 11.63 -8.88 4.00
N THR A 121 10.65 -9.13 3.13
CA THR A 121 9.30 -9.47 3.60
C THR A 121 9.21 -10.93 4.02
N ALA A 122 8.23 -11.25 4.87
CA ALA A 122 8.03 -12.61 5.37
C ALA A 122 7.84 -13.63 4.23
N GLU A 123 7.18 -13.24 3.15
CA GLU A 123 6.94 -14.10 1.98
C GLU A 123 8.24 -14.46 1.25
N VAL A 124 9.19 -13.53 1.18
CA VAL A 124 10.50 -13.79 0.57
C VAL A 124 11.27 -14.81 1.37
N LEU A 125 11.37 -14.63 2.68
CA LEU A 125 12.04 -15.59 3.56
C LEU A 125 11.35 -16.97 3.54
N ALA A 126 10.01 -16.99 3.52
CA ALA A 126 9.24 -18.23 3.38
C ALA A 126 9.53 -18.95 2.06
N SER A 127 9.69 -18.21 0.96
CA SER A 127 10.05 -18.78 -0.34
C SER A 127 11.45 -19.40 -0.31
N ILE A 128 12.45 -18.73 0.25
CA ILE A 128 13.80 -19.24 0.45
C ILE A 128 13.76 -20.52 1.31
N ALA A 129 13.03 -20.49 2.42
CA ALA A 129 12.88 -21.61 3.32
C ALA A 129 12.20 -22.83 2.64
N LEU A 130 11.17 -22.60 1.82
CA LEU A 130 10.52 -23.66 1.04
C LEU A 130 11.43 -24.23 -0.04
N ARG A 131 12.23 -23.41 -0.70
CA ARG A 131 13.12 -23.83 -1.80
C ARG A 131 14.33 -24.61 -1.28
N ASP A 132 14.99 -24.07 -0.25
CA ASP A 132 16.30 -24.55 0.17
C ASP A 132 16.27 -25.34 1.51
N GLY A 133 15.26 -25.08 2.36
CA GLY A 133 15.09 -25.75 3.64
C GLY A 133 16.32 -25.66 4.54
N LYS A 134 16.77 -26.77 5.08
CA LYS A 134 17.97 -26.83 5.95
C LYS A 134 19.28 -26.43 5.28
N ARG A 135 19.30 -26.31 3.95
CA ARG A 135 20.48 -25.91 3.17
C ARG A 135 20.50 -24.42 2.85
N ALA A 136 19.44 -23.71 3.20
CA ALA A 136 19.42 -22.26 3.05
C ALA A 136 20.55 -21.65 3.86
N ASP A 137 21.27 -20.70 3.25
CA ASP A 137 22.30 -19.91 3.93
C ASP A 137 21.61 -18.85 4.81
N VAL A 138 21.06 -19.32 5.92
CA VAL A 138 20.32 -18.53 6.90
C VAL A 138 20.76 -18.98 8.28
N GLY A 139 21.66 -18.23 8.90
CA GLY A 139 22.15 -18.52 10.25
C GLY A 139 21.29 -17.87 11.33
N GLN A 140 20.66 -16.73 11.03
CA GLN A 140 19.83 -16.01 12.00
C GLN A 140 18.62 -15.33 11.32
N VAL A 141 17.51 -15.29 12.03
CA VAL A 141 16.26 -14.64 11.58
C VAL A 141 15.70 -13.73 12.67
N VAL A 142 15.60 -12.44 12.37
CA VAL A 142 14.89 -11.46 13.19
C VAL A 142 13.51 -11.23 12.57
N MET A 143 12.46 -11.59 13.27
CA MET A 143 11.07 -11.42 12.84
C MET A 143 10.42 -10.27 13.62
N ASP A 144 10.35 -9.11 12.99
CA ASP A 144 9.69 -7.94 13.59
C ASP A 144 8.19 -7.96 13.31
N GLU A 145 7.40 -7.43 14.24
CA GLU A 145 5.94 -7.47 14.21
C GLU A 145 5.38 -8.90 14.05
N PHE A 146 5.97 -9.85 14.79
CA PHE A 146 5.64 -11.29 14.71
C PHE A 146 4.15 -11.60 14.95
N HIS A 147 3.37 -10.68 15.50
CA HIS A 147 1.92 -10.84 15.63
C HIS A 147 1.19 -11.03 14.28
N PHE A 148 1.81 -10.67 13.15
CA PHE A 148 1.29 -10.95 11.80
C PHE A 148 1.21 -12.46 11.48
N TYR A 149 1.87 -13.30 12.27
CA TYR A 149 1.68 -14.75 12.24
C TYR A 149 0.19 -15.18 12.30
N ALA A 150 -0.66 -14.42 13.00
CA ALA A 150 -2.11 -14.67 13.09
C ALA A 150 -2.94 -13.98 11.99
N GLU A 151 -2.31 -13.30 11.04
CA GLU A 151 -2.99 -12.63 9.92
C GLU A 151 -3.53 -13.64 8.91
N GLY A 152 -4.81 -13.46 8.48
CA GLY A 152 -5.54 -14.46 7.70
C GLY A 152 -4.87 -14.85 6.40
N ASP A 153 -4.39 -13.85 5.65
CA ASP A 153 -3.88 -14.05 4.29
C ASP A 153 -2.36 -14.27 4.24
N ARG A 154 -1.61 -13.74 5.20
CA ARG A 154 -0.14 -13.68 5.18
C ARG A 154 0.54 -14.45 6.30
N GLY A 155 -0.17 -14.88 7.33
CA GLY A 155 0.39 -15.53 8.53
C GLY A 155 1.17 -16.82 8.24
N TRP A 156 0.85 -17.53 7.15
CA TRP A 156 1.57 -18.70 6.70
C TRP A 156 3.06 -18.43 6.46
N ALA A 157 3.39 -17.26 5.93
CA ALA A 157 4.76 -16.87 5.61
C ALA A 157 5.64 -16.70 6.86
N TRP A 158 5.05 -16.36 7.99
CA TRP A 158 5.74 -16.27 9.28
C TRP A 158 6.04 -17.65 9.88
N GLN A 159 5.20 -18.64 9.56
CA GLN A 159 5.36 -20.00 10.08
C GLN A 159 6.39 -20.82 9.31
N ILE A 160 6.46 -20.70 8.00
CA ILE A 160 7.32 -21.53 7.15
C ILE A 160 8.80 -21.48 7.56
N PRO A 161 9.43 -20.32 7.80
CA PRO A 161 10.84 -20.29 8.23
C PRO A 161 11.06 -21.03 9.56
N ILE A 162 10.11 -20.94 10.51
CA ILE A 162 10.19 -21.67 11.79
C ILE A 162 10.19 -23.20 11.57
N LEU A 163 9.42 -23.67 10.57
CA LEU A 163 9.33 -25.10 10.26
C LEU A 163 10.54 -25.61 9.49
N GLU A 164 11.08 -24.81 8.57
CA GLU A 164 12.02 -25.28 7.55
C GLU A 164 13.49 -24.87 7.79
N LEU A 165 13.77 -23.92 8.70
CA LEU A 165 15.13 -23.42 9.00
C LEU A 165 15.59 -23.80 10.43
N PRO A 166 15.69 -25.09 10.78
CA PRO A 166 16.08 -25.47 12.15
C PRO A 166 17.54 -25.11 12.51
N GLN A 167 18.38 -24.79 11.51
CA GLN A 167 19.74 -24.30 11.70
C GLN A 167 19.78 -22.87 12.22
N ALA A 168 18.77 -22.06 11.93
CA ALA A 168 18.77 -20.64 12.25
C ALA A 168 18.48 -20.36 13.74
N GLN A 169 19.09 -19.27 14.25
CA GLN A 169 18.71 -18.66 15.51
C GLN A 169 17.50 -17.72 15.25
N PHE A 170 16.44 -17.78 16.05
CA PHE A 170 15.24 -16.96 15.86
C PHE A 170 15.12 -15.88 16.93
N ILE A 171 14.87 -14.65 16.50
CA ILE A 171 14.53 -13.51 17.35
C ILE A 171 13.12 -13.04 16.94
N LEU A 172 12.09 -13.38 17.74
CA LEU A 172 10.71 -13.02 17.48
C LEU A 172 10.34 -11.76 18.27
N MET A 173 9.98 -10.68 17.60
CA MET A 173 9.72 -9.39 18.25
C MET A 173 8.31 -8.91 17.97
N SER A 174 7.59 -8.50 19.00
CA SER A 174 6.32 -7.76 18.87
C SER A 174 5.90 -7.15 20.21
N ALA A 175 5.02 -6.15 20.14
CA ALA A 175 4.45 -5.52 21.33
C ALA A 175 3.26 -6.28 21.92
N THR A 176 2.64 -7.22 21.19
CA THR A 176 1.33 -7.81 21.55
C THR A 176 1.26 -9.30 21.24
N LEU A 177 2.20 -10.10 21.79
CA LEU A 177 2.27 -11.54 21.49
C LEU A 177 1.25 -12.38 22.27
N GLY A 178 0.89 -11.99 23.47
CA GLY A 178 0.06 -12.81 24.36
C GLY A 178 0.84 -14.00 24.93
N ASP A 179 0.19 -15.17 25.01
CA ASP A 179 0.87 -16.40 25.42
C ASP A 179 1.76 -16.92 24.30
N VAL A 180 3.04 -17.13 24.59
CA VAL A 180 4.09 -17.57 23.65
C VAL A 180 4.68 -18.93 23.99
N SER A 181 4.16 -19.64 25.00
CA SER A 181 4.69 -20.92 25.47
C SER A 181 4.82 -21.96 24.37
N MET A 182 3.86 -21.99 23.43
CA MET A 182 3.91 -22.88 22.29
C MET A 182 5.12 -22.58 21.39
N PHE A 183 5.44 -21.30 21.14
CA PHE A 183 6.60 -20.93 20.34
C PHE A 183 7.93 -21.19 21.06
N GLU A 184 7.98 -20.97 22.37
CA GLU A 184 9.14 -21.26 23.21
C GLU A 184 9.51 -22.74 23.15
N GLU A 185 8.53 -23.64 23.35
CA GLU A 185 8.71 -25.08 23.29
C GLU A 185 9.07 -25.55 21.87
N ASP A 186 8.39 -25.02 20.84
CA ASP A 186 8.58 -25.45 19.45
C ASP A 186 9.94 -25.00 18.89
N LEU A 187 10.35 -23.75 19.12
CA LEU A 187 11.67 -23.26 18.72
C LEU A 187 12.80 -24.04 19.39
N THR A 188 12.70 -24.26 20.71
CA THR A 188 13.69 -25.06 21.44
C THR A 188 13.81 -26.47 20.88
N ARG A 189 12.70 -27.12 20.62
CA ARG A 189 12.64 -28.47 20.05
C ARG A 189 13.23 -28.55 18.63
N ARG A 190 12.92 -27.56 17.77
CA ARG A 190 13.33 -27.59 16.35
C ARG A 190 14.78 -27.20 16.15
N THR A 191 15.21 -26.14 16.81
CA THR A 191 16.57 -25.60 16.61
C THR A 191 17.60 -26.27 17.52
N GLY A 192 17.17 -26.97 18.58
CA GLY A 192 18.05 -27.49 19.63
C GLY A 192 18.71 -26.39 20.49
N ARG A 193 18.36 -25.11 20.27
CA ARG A 193 18.81 -23.95 21.05
C ARG A 193 17.81 -23.66 22.16
N PRO A 194 18.24 -23.26 23.37
CA PRO A 194 17.30 -22.75 24.36
C PRO A 194 16.55 -21.54 23.82
N THR A 195 15.33 -21.34 24.29
CA THR A 195 14.51 -20.19 23.92
C THR A 195 14.22 -19.36 25.16
N SER A 196 14.61 -18.12 25.15
CA SER A 196 14.37 -17.17 26.25
C SER A 196 13.22 -16.23 25.91
N VAL A 197 12.34 -15.95 26.89
CA VAL A 197 11.20 -15.05 26.73
C VAL A 197 11.41 -13.78 27.53
N VAL A 198 11.73 -12.69 26.83
CA VAL A 198 11.95 -11.37 27.46
C VAL A 198 10.62 -10.61 27.48
N ARG A 199 10.09 -10.42 28.68
CA ARG A 199 8.88 -9.65 28.93
C ARG A 199 9.20 -8.46 29.80
N SER A 200 9.13 -7.26 29.23
CA SER A 200 9.29 -6.06 30.06
C SER A 200 8.06 -5.87 30.93
N ALA A 201 8.26 -5.89 32.23
CA ALA A 201 7.23 -5.57 33.20
C ALA A 201 6.92 -4.07 33.28
N THR A 202 7.85 -3.20 32.86
CA THR A 202 7.73 -1.75 33.06
C THR A 202 7.82 -1.03 31.72
N ARG A 203 6.75 -0.35 31.36
CA ARG A 203 6.73 0.51 30.19
C ARG A 203 7.55 1.79 30.50
N PRO A 204 8.45 2.26 29.60
CA PRO A 204 9.21 3.49 29.82
C PRO A 204 8.32 4.71 30.09
N VAL A 205 7.19 4.81 29.43
CA VAL A 205 6.18 5.86 29.63
C VAL A 205 4.86 5.21 30.09
N PRO A 206 4.46 5.30 31.36
CA PRO A 206 3.23 4.71 31.87
C PRO A 206 2.00 5.29 31.17
N LEU A 207 0.93 4.48 31.01
CA LEU A 207 -0.32 4.92 30.42
C LEU A 207 -1.36 5.21 31.49
N SER A 208 -2.05 6.35 31.33
CA SER A 208 -3.25 6.70 32.06
C SER A 208 -4.47 6.48 31.16
N TYR A 209 -5.55 5.90 31.74
CA TYR A 209 -6.74 5.53 31.00
C TYR A 209 -7.96 6.29 31.52
N GLU A 210 -8.76 6.86 30.62
CA GLU A 210 -9.93 7.61 30.98
C GLU A 210 -11.09 7.34 29.99
N TYR A 211 -12.32 7.16 30.54
CA TYR A 211 -13.54 7.03 29.75
C TYR A 211 -14.36 8.31 29.86
N LYS A 212 -14.65 8.99 28.73
CA LYS A 212 -15.31 10.30 28.71
C LYS A 212 -16.76 10.19 28.27
N LEU A 213 -17.63 10.83 29.07
CA LEU A 213 -19.07 11.00 28.80
C LEU A 213 -19.41 12.40 28.26
N THR A 214 -18.39 13.25 28.09
CA THR A 214 -18.52 14.60 27.50
C THR A 214 -18.51 14.54 26.00
N PRO A 215 -19.08 15.52 25.28
CA PRO A 215 -18.92 15.62 23.83
C PRO A 215 -17.43 15.65 23.41
N LEU A 216 -17.10 15.05 22.26
CA LEU A 216 -15.73 14.94 21.80
C LEU A 216 -15.00 16.30 21.72
N THR A 217 -15.71 17.35 21.33
CA THR A 217 -15.16 18.73 21.28
C THR A 217 -14.77 19.24 22.65
N GLU A 218 -15.58 18.98 23.66
CA GLU A 218 -15.30 19.37 25.06
C GLU A 218 -14.13 18.54 25.60
N THR A 219 -14.14 17.22 25.36
CA THR A 219 -13.01 16.31 25.69
C THR A 219 -11.71 16.81 25.07
N LEU A 220 -11.74 17.17 23.78
CA LEU A 220 -10.55 17.63 23.09
C LEU A 220 -10.04 18.96 23.63
N THR A 221 -10.94 19.91 23.91
CA THR A 221 -10.58 21.21 24.51
C THR A 221 -9.89 20.99 25.86
N GLU A 222 -10.42 20.13 26.71
CA GLU A 222 -9.83 19.76 28.01
C GLU A 222 -8.41 19.19 27.83
N LEU A 223 -8.23 18.24 26.86
CA LEU A 223 -6.92 17.65 26.59
C LEU A 223 -5.89 18.68 26.10
N LEU A 224 -6.32 19.66 25.31
CA LEU A 224 -5.45 20.75 24.84
C LEU A 224 -5.09 21.71 25.99
N GLU A 225 -6.05 22.11 26.80
CA GLU A 225 -5.84 22.99 27.98
C GLU A 225 -4.92 22.35 29.03
N THR A 226 -5.06 21.04 29.23
CA THR A 226 -4.21 20.26 30.16
C THR A 226 -2.88 19.83 29.56
N LYS A 227 -2.52 20.35 28.35
CA LYS A 227 -1.25 20.11 27.65
C LYS A 227 -1.00 18.63 27.34
N GLN A 228 -2.05 17.89 26.97
CA GLN A 228 -1.98 16.49 26.61
C GLN A 228 -1.87 16.27 25.08
N ALA A 229 -1.63 17.33 24.31
CA ALA A 229 -1.32 17.25 22.87
C ALA A 229 0.13 16.75 22.64
N PRO A 230 0.42 16.13 21.48
CA PRO A 230 -0.46 15.82 20.35
C PRO A 230 -1.49 14.72 20.65
N VAL A 231 -2.74 14.95 20.21
CA VAL A 231 -3.82 13.98 20.35
C VAL A 231 -4.06 13.26 19.03
N TYR A 232 -3.95 11.94 19.04
CA TYR A 232 -4.34 11.12 17.91
C TYR A 232 -5.76 10.60 18.09
N ILE A 233 -6.67 11.05 17.24
CA ILE A 233 -8.08 10.62 17.24
C ILE A 233 -8.22 9.43 16.31
N VAL A 234 -8.54 8.26 16.88
CA VAL A 234 -8.68 7.00 16.14
C VAL A 234 -10.08 6.87 15.57
N HIS A 235 -10.16 6.74 14.26
CA HIS A 235 -11.37 6.41 13.50
C HIS A 235 -11.20 5.04 12.83
N PHE A 236 -12.33 4.41 12.49
CA PHE A 236 -12.30 3.11 11.82
C PHE A 236 -12.67 3.19 10.33
N THR A 237 -12.88 4.41 9.81
CA THR A 237 -13.02 4.68 8.38
C THR A 237 -12.29 5.97 7.99
N GLN A 238 -11.79 6.02 6.76
CA GLN A 238 -11.12 7.20 6.21
C GLN A 238 -12.07 8.41 6.15
N ALA A 239 -13.33 8.17 5.80
CA ALA A 239 -14.35 9.21 5.75
C ALA A 239 -14.52 9.91 7.10
N GLN A 240 -14.69 9.14 8.19
CA GLN A 240 -14.83 9.68 9.53
C GLN A 240 -13.61 10.52 9.96
N ALA A 241 -12.39 10.08 9.60
CA ALA A 241 -11.18 10.84 9.92
C ALA A 241 -11.17 12.22 9.23
N VAL A 242 -11.51 12.28 7.93
CA VAL A 242 -11.58 13.54 7.17
C VAL A 242 -12.72 14.43 7.65
N GLU A 243 -13.90 13.89 7.87
CA GLU A 243 -15.07 14.63 8.38
C GLU A 243 -14.79 15.21 9.77
N ARG A 244 -14.10 14.47 10.62
CA ARG A 244 -13.69 14.95 11.94
C ARG A 244 -12.68 16.08 11.82
N ALA A 245 -11.67 15.95 10.99
CA ALA A 245 -10.69 17.02 10.77
C ALA A 245 -11.35 18.31 10.27
N GLN A 246 -12.32 18.19 9.37
CA GLN A 246 -13.11 19.34 8.90
C GLN A 246 -13.95 19.96 10.03
N ALA A 247 -14.62 19.16 10.84
CA ALA A 247 -15.44 19.66 11.97
C ALA A 247 -14.59 20.39 13.03
N LEU A 248 -13.36 19.95 13.25
CA LEU A 248 -12.45 20.54 14.22
C LEU A 248 -11.86 21.89 13.78
N MET A 249 -11.98 22.29 12.53
CA MET A 249 -11.53 23.60 12.06
C MET A 249 -12.21 24.78 12.75
N SER A 250 -13.35 24.57 13.40
CA SER A 250 -14.02 25.58 14.20
C SER A 250 -13.30 25.90 15.52
N ILE A 251 -12.36 25.06 15.94
CA ILE A 251 -11.59 25.24 17.19
C ILE A 251 -10.23 25.85 16.84
N ASN A 252 -9.88 26.95 17.48
CA ASN A 252 -8.55 27.54 17.34
C ASN A 252 -7.55 26.76 18.23
N MET A 253 -6.69 25.94 17.64
CA MET A 253 -5.77 25.07 18.36
C MET A 253 -4.33 25.57 18.40
N CYS A 254 -3.98 26.51 17.51
CA CYS A 254 -2.62 27.01 17.36
C CYS A 254 -2.51 28.50 17.62
N THR A 255 -1.40 28.91 18.21
CA THR A 255 -1.00 30.31 18.31
C THR A 255 -0.63 30.86 16.92
N ARG A 256 -0.44 32.20 16.84
CA ARG A 256 -0.03 32.83 15.60
C ARG A 256 1.39 32.38 15.18
N GLU A 257 2.29 32.31 16.14
CA GLU A 257 3.68 31.86 15.94
C GLU A 257 3.71 30.43 15.41
N GLU A 258 2.89 29.54 15.96
CA GLU A 258 2.81 28.15 15.47
C GLU A 258 2.27 28.07 14.04
N LYS A 259 1.29 28.92 13.68
CA LYS A 259 0.77 29.01 12.31
C LYS A 259 1.83 29.52 11.32
N ASP A 260 2.65 30.47 11.75
CA ASP A 260 3.75 31.00 10.94
C ASP A 260 4.84 29.93 10.74
N GLN A 261 5.20 29.17 11.78
CA GLN A 261 6.11 28.03 11.68
C GLN A 261 5.57 26.92 10.77
N ILE A 262 4.27 26.61 10.85
CA ILE A 262 3.64 25.66 9.94
C ILE A 262 3.74 26.15 8.50
N ALA A 263 3.49 27.44 8.24
CA ALA A 263 3.58 28.01 6.92
C ALA A 263 5.01 27.97 6.36
N GLU A 264 6.01 28.25 7.22
CA GLU A 264 7.42 28.15 6.86
C GLU A 264 7.84 26.73 6.52
N LEU A 265 7.43 25.73 7.32
CA LEU A 265 7.77 24.32 7.09
C LEU A 265 7.06 23.75 5.85
N ILE A 266 5.84 24.20 5.55
CA ILE A 266 5.13 23.86 4.31
C ILE A 266 5.89 24.47 3.10
N GLY A 267 6.41 25.70 3.24
CA GLY A 267 7.18 26.38 2.19
C GLY A 267 6.50 26.32 0.83
N ASN A 268 7.21 25.82 -0.18
CA ASN A 268 6.75 25.68 -1.57
C ASN A 268 6.02 24.37 -1.86
N PHE A 269 5.61 23.61 -0.83
CA PHE A 269 4.92 22.33 -1.02
C PHE A 269 3.60 22.51 -1.80
N ARG A 270 3.44 21.72 -2.88
CA ARG A 270 2.29 21.83 -3.79
C ARG A 270 1.18 20.88 -3.41
N PHE A 271 0.01 21.41 -3.10
CA PHE A 271 -1.23 20.67 -2.87
C PHE A 271 -2.03 20.55 -4.16
N THR A 272 -1.69 19.60 -5.01
CA THR A 272 -2.20 19.48 -6.39
C THR A 272 -3.63 18.96 -6.48
N THR A 273 -4.09 18.16 -5.52
CA THR A 273 -5.40 17.52 -5.56
C THR A 273 -6.47 18.27 -4.75
N LYS A 274 -7.75 17.93 -4.97
CA LYS A 274 -8.87 18.46 -4.17
C LYS A 274 -8.71 18.10 -2.69
N PHE A 275 -8.30 16.86 -2.39
CA PHE A 275 -8.01 16.45 -1.02
C PHE A 275 -6.82 17.23 -0.46
N GLY A 276 -5.75 17.39 -1.23
CA GLY A 276 -4.57 18.16 -0.84
C GLY A 276 -4.90 19.61 -0.45
N ARG A 277 -5.75 20.30 -1.23
CA ARG A 277 -6.21 21.65 -0.89
C ARG A 277 -6.95 21.72 0.44
N ASN A 278 -7.77 20.72 0.74
CA ASN A 278 -8.43 20.63 2.05
C ASN A 278 -7.41 20.34 3.17
N LEU A 279 -6.48 19.40 2.94
CA LEU A 279 -5.41 19.08 3.87
C LEU A 279 -4.57 20.33 4.22
N SER A 280 -4.22 21.14 3.21
CA SER A 280 -3.53 22.43 3.41
C SER A 280 -4.22 23.32 4.41
N ARG A 281 -5.56 23.38 4.35
CA ARG A 281 -6.37 24.15 5.29
C ARG A 281 -6.31 23.54 6.69
N TYR A 282 -6.39 22.21 6.82
CA TYR A 282 -6.36 21.52 8.11
C TYR A 282 -5.01 21.71 8.81
N VAL A 283 -3.90 21.43 8.12
CA VAL A 283 -2.57 21.51 8.74
C VAL A 283 -2.22 22.91 9.19
N ARG A 284 -2.66 23.96 8.47
CA ARG A 284 -2.51 25.37 8.88
C ARG A 284 -3.28 25.71 10.16
N HIS A 285 -4.24 24.87 10.59
CA HIS A 285 -4.94 24.98 11.86
C HIS A 285 -4.39 24.04 12.94
N GLY A 286 -3.26 23.36 12.67
CA GLY A 286 -2.66 22.38 13.58
C GLY A 286 -3.37 21.02 13.61
N ILE A 287 -4.16 20.73 12.57
CA ILE A 287 -4.93 19.48 12.43
C ILE A 287 -4.31 18.65 11.31
N GLY A 288 -3.82 17.46 11.65
CA GLY A 288 -3.38 16.47 10.69
C GLY A 288 -4.49 15.49 10.31
N VAL A 289 -4.38 14.90 9.12
CA VAL A 289 -5.14 13.73 8.70
C VAL A 289 -4.14 12.64 8.31
N HIS A 290 -4.36 11.40 8.75
CA HIS A 290 -3.45 10.30 8.46
C HIS A 290 -4.20 8.99 8.23
N HIS A 291 -4.20 8.50 6.99
CA HIS A 291 -4.78 7.21 6.62
C HIS A 291 -4.14 6.65 5.34
N ALA A 292 -4.31 5.36 5.09
CA ALA A 292 -3.70 4.65 3.96
C ALA A 292 -4.19 5.14 2.57
N GLY A 293 -5.33 5.82 2.49
CA GLY A 293 -5.86 6.37 1.23
C GLY A 293 -5.22 7.68 0.77
N MET A 294 -4.35 8.29 1.58
CA MET A 294 -3.65 9.53 1.21
C MET A 294 -2.47 9.28 0.29
N LEU A 295 -2.12 10.29 -0.50
CA LEU A 295 -0.85 10.29 -1.24
C LEU A 295 0.34 10.22 -0.27
N PRO A 296 1.41 9.47 -0.61
CA PRO A 296 2.60 9.37 0.24
C PRO A 296 3.20 10.73 0.62
N LYS A 297 3.30 11.66 -0.31
CA LYS A 297 3.80 13.03 -0.03
C LYS A 297 2.98 13.78 1.03
N TYR A 298 1.66 13.60 1.07
CA TYR A 298 0.82 14.22 2.09
C TYR A 298 0.99 13.58 3.45
N ARG A 299 1.17 12.24 3.51
CA ARG A 299 1.47 11.54 4.77
C ARG A 299 2.79 12.01 5.36
N ARG A 300 3.85 12.09 4.52
CA ARG A 300 5.18 12.59 4.92
C ARG A 300 5.10 14.03 5.46
N LEU A 301 4.35 14.91 4.78
CA LEU A 301 4.16 16.28 5.27
C LEU A 301 3.50 16.30 6.66
N VAL A 302 2.45 15.51 6.87
CA VAL A 302 1.78 15.41 8.17
C VAL A 302 2.73 14.85 9.24
N GLU A 303 3.52 13.84 8.92
CA GLU A 303 4.53 13.25 9.81
C GLU A 303 5.62 14.27 10.16
N LYS A 304 6.15 15.00 9.18
CA LYS A 304 7.15 16.07 9.38
C LYS A 304 6.63 17.19 10.29
N LEU A 305 5.41 17.66 10.05
CA LEU A 305 4.75 18.66 10.90
C LEU A 305 4.49 18.14 12.32
N ALA A 306 4.13 16.86 12.45
CA ALA A 306 3.90 16.23 13.76
C ALA A 306 5.23 16.06 14.53
N GLN A 307 6.29 15.64 13.88
CA GLN A 307 7.64 15.52 14.46
C GLN A 307 8.17 16.88 14.93
N ALA A 308 7.87 17.95 14.19
CA ALA A 308 8.17 19.32 14.59
C ALA A 308 7.28 19.83 15.76
N GLY A 309 6.31 19.04 16.25
CA GLY A 309 5.43 19.42 17.36
C GLY A 309 4.34 20.43 16.99
N LEU A 310 4.15 20.70 15.69
CA LEU A 310 3.26 21.74 15.17
C LEU A 310 1.80 21.29 15.02
N LEU A 311 1.56 19.96 14.97
CA LEU A 311 0.20 19.43 14.94
C LEU A 311 -0.29 19.12 16.36
N LYS A 312 -1.43 19.70 16.71
CA LYS A 312 -2.06 19.47 18.02
C LYS A 312 -2.98 18.26 18.01
N VAL A 313 -3.61 18.01 16.88
CA VAL A 313 -4.55 16.90 16.68
C VAL A 313 -4.27 16.22 15.36
N ILE A 314 -4.32 14.90 15.34
CA ILE A 314 -4.22 14.09 14.13
C ILE A 314 -5.42 13.15 14.09
N CYS A 315 -6.26 13.32 13.07
CA CYS A 315 -7.39 12.42 12.78
C CYS A 315 -6.92 11.30 11.88
N GLY A 316 -6.92 10.07 12.35
CA GLY A 316 -6.44 8.97 11.55
C GLY A 316 -7.21 7.67 11.75
N THR A 317 -6.83 6.64 11.00
CA THR A 317 -7.41 5.31 11.10
C THR A 317 -6.59 4.40 12.02
N ASP A 318 -7.17 3.25 12.39
CA ASP A 318 -6.53 2.21 13.20
C ASP A 318 -5.27 1.59 12.55
N THR A 319 -5.04 1.84 11.27
CA THR A 319 -3.82 1.45 10.54
C THR A 319 -2.55 2.14 11.04
N LEU A 320 -2.67 3.05 12.00
CA LEU A 320 -1.54 3.65 12.73
C LEU A 320 -0.58 2.61 13.36
N GLY A 321 -1.05 1.37 13.52
CA GLY A 321 -0.29 0.30 14.16
C GLY A 321 1.04 -0.06 13.48
N VAL A 322 1.25 0.29 12.20
CA VAL A 322 2.41 -0.19 11.42
C VAL A 322 3.02 0.95 10.59
N GLY A 323 4.30 1.23 10.81
CA GLY A 323 5.10 2.11 9.94
C GLY A 323 4.78 3.61 10.01
N VAL A 324 4.27 4.13 11.14
CA VAL A 324 4.01 5.56 11.29
C VAL A 324 4.87 6.14 12.41
N ASN A 325 5.78 7.03 12.05
CA ASN A 325 6.66 7.73 12.98
C ASN A 325 6.07 9.10 13.38
N VAL A 326 4.91 9.07 14.06
CA VAL A 326 4.25 10.26 14.56
C VAL A 326 4.34 10.29 16.09
N PRO A 327 4.86 11.35 16.68
CA PRO A 327 4.90 11.49 18.13
C PRO A 327 3.48 11.73 18.68
N ILE A 328 2.97 10.80 19.48
CA ILE A 328 1.63 10.84 20.05
C ILE A 328 1.73 10.86 21.58
N ARG A 329 1.15 11.86 22.23
CA ARG A 329 1.03 11.89 23.68
C ARG A 329 -0.27 11.26 24.16
N THR A 330 -1.36 11.54 23.45
CA THR A 330 -2.69 11.04 23.78
C THR A 330 -3.31 10.30 22.60
N VAL A 331 -3.82 9.10 22.86
CA VAL A 331 -4.68 8.34 21.93
C VAL A 331 -6.11 8.46 22.37
N LEU A 332 -7.00 8.96 21.49
CA LEU A 332 -8.42 9.10 21.74
C LEU A 332 -9.22 8.19 20.82
N PHE A 333 -9.85 7.17 21.39
CA PHE A 333 -10.72 6.27 20.67
C PHE A 333 -12.11 6.88 20.51
N THR A 334 -12.59 7.02 19.28
CA THR A 334 -13.97 7.47 18.99
C THR A 334 -14.99 6.33 19.13
N ALA A 335 -14.53 5.09 19.04
CA ALA A 335 -15.31 3.88 19.24
C ALA A 335 -14.41 2.74 19.73
N LEU A 336 -14.99 1.77 20.39
CA LEU A 336 -14.32 0.51 20.78
C LEU A 336 -14.79 -0.68 19.92
N THR A 337 -15.34 -0.36 18.74
CA THR A 337 -15.85 -1.35 17.77
C THR A 337 -15.37 -1.01 16.38
N LYS A 338 -15.17 -2.06 15.56
CA LYS A 338 -14.79 -1.90 14.14
C LYS A 338 -15.49 -2.92 13.25
N TYR A 339 -15.58 -2.62 11.96
CA TYR A 339 -16.02 -3.54 10.92
C TYR A 339 -14.87 -4.48 10.54
N ASP A 340 -15.11 -5.80 10.55
CA ASP A 340 -14.09 -6.81 10.28
C ASP A 340 -14.13 -7.38 8.85
N GLY A 341 -14.88 -6.73 7.96
CA GLY A 341 -15.15 -7.20 6.60
C GLY A 341 -16.49 -7.92 6.44
N THR A 342 -17.06 -8.42 7.55
CA THR A 342 -18.35 -9.11 7.56
C THR A 342 -19.37 -8.47 8.50
N ARG A 343 -18.94 -8.04 9.68
CA ARG A 343 -19.78 -7.46 10.72
C ARG A 343 -19.03 -6.44 11.58
N VAL A 344 -19.78 -5.59 12.25
CA VAL A 344 -19.22 -4.74 13.32
C VAL A 344 -19.02 -5.58 14.58
N ARG A 345 -17.85 -5.51 15.20
CA ARG A 345 -17.51 -6.20 16.45
C ARG A 345 -16.70 -5.29 17.38
N THR A 346 -16.66 -5.65 18.65
CA THR A 346 -15.74 -5.04 19.62
C THR A 346 -14.28 -5.30 19.22
N LEU A 347 -13.40 -4.34 19.51
CA LEU A 347 -11.96 -4.52 19.34
C LEU A 347 -11.46 -5.74 20.13
N ARG A 348 -10.49 -6.43 19.58
CA ARG A 348 -9.71 -7.42 20.31
C ARG A 348 -8.73 -6.73 21.26
N ALA A 349 -8.31 -7.40 22.32
CA ALA A 349 -7.32 -6.85 23.25
C ALA A 349 -6.03 -6.48 22.52
N ARG A 350 -5.55 -7.31 21.60
CA ARG A 350 -4.38 -7.04 20.76
C ARG A 350 -4.54 -5.74 19.97
N GLU A 351 -5.66 -5.56 19.25
CA GLU A 351 -5.93 -4.36 18.44
C GLU A 351 -5.97 -3.10 19.32
N PHE A 352 -6.60 -3.22 20.49
CA PHE A 352 -6.65 -2.13 21.47
C PHE A 352 -5.25 -1.76 21.97
N HIS A 353 -4.47 -2.73 22.41
CA HIS A 353 -3.12 -2.49 22.96
C HIS A 353 -2.13 -1.99 21.92
N GLN A 354 -2.24 -2.41 20.65
CA GLN A 354 -1.43 -1.89 19.55
C GLN A 354 -1.67 -0.39 19.33
N ILE A 355 -2.93 0.03 19.36
CA ILE A 355 -3.30 1.43 19.16
C ILE A 355 -2.99 2.24 20.43
N ALA A 356 -3.45 1.79 21.60
CA ALA A 356 -3.20 2.44 22.90
C ALA A 356 -1.71 2.56 23.21
N GLY A 357 -0.94 1.53 22.80
CA GLY A 357 0.50 1.48 22.95
C GLY A 357 1.28 2.59 22.24
N ARG A 358 0.67 3.33 21.35
CA ARG A 358 1.28 4.49 20.68
C ARG A 358 1.27 5.76 21.55
N ALA A 359 0.49 5.80 22.63
CA ALA A 359 0.45 6.95 23.52
C ALA A 359 1.73 7.05 24.38
N GLY A 360 2.24 8.27 24.56
CA GLY A 360 3.44 8.56 25.35
C GLY A 360 4.74 8.32 24.55
N ARG A 361 5.57 9.38 24.50
CA ARG A 361 6.82 9.40 23.75
C ARG A 361 8.00 9.13 24.68
N ALA A 362 8.71 8.05 24.45
CA ALA A 362 9.91 7.75 25.19
C ALA A 362 10.95 8.91 25.08
N GLY A 363 11.52 9.33 26.18
CA GLY A 363 12.47 10.44 26.24
C GLY A 363 11.87 11.84 26.26
N PHE A 364 10.54 11.99 26.04
CA PHE A 364 9.86 13.29 26.02
C PHE A 364 8.69 13.38 27.01
N ASP A 365 7.91 12.33 27.18
CA ASP A 365 6.73 12.32 28.04
C ASP A 365 6.97 11.49 29.29
N THR A 366 6.42 11.97 30.41
CA THR A 366 6.43 11.23 31.69
C THR A 366 5.21 10.32 31.84
N ALA A 367 4.15 10.55 31.05
CA ALA A 367 2.95 9.73 30.97
C ALA A 367 2.30 9.88 29.60
N GLY A 368 1.75 8.77 29.07
CA GLY A 368 0.88 8.74 27.92
C GLY A 368 -0.58 8.61 28.34
N PHE A 369 -1.51 9.12 27.54
CA PHE A 369 -2.93 9.13 27.87
C PHE A 369 -3.72 8.33 26.83
N VAL A 370 -4.64 7.50 27.31
CA VAL A 370 -5.56 6.72 26.48
C VAL A 370 -6.98 7.06 26.89
N VAL A 371 -7.68 7.74 26.01
CA VAL A 371 -9.05 8.20 26.24
C VAL A 371 -10.01 7.42 25.35
N ALA A 372 -11.09 6.89 25.90
CA ALA A 372 -12.18 6.30 25.15
C ALA A 372 -13.43 7.18 25.26
N GLN A 373 -13.97 7.58 24.11
CA GLN A 373 -15.20 8.36 24.02
C GLN A 373 -16.41 7.45 24.14
N ALA A 374 -17.38 7.82 24.97
CA ALA A 374 -18.68 7.17 25.01
C ALA A 374 -19.42 7.32 23.67
N PRO A 375 -20.35 6.38 23.34
CA PRO A 375 -21.21 6.52 22.17
C PRO A 375 -21.99 7.84 22.16
N GLU A 376 -22.15 8.43 20.98
CA GLU A 376 -22.77 9.76 20.83
C GLU A 376 -24.16 9.85 21.47
N HIS A 377 -25.02 8.84 21.27
CA HIS A 377 -26.35 8.78 21.89
C HIS A 377 -26.29 8.71 23.43
N VAL A 378 -25.25 8.12 24.03
CA VAL A 378 -25.01 8.07 25.47
C VAL A 378 -24.61 9.47 25.97
N VAL A 379 -23.65 10.09 25.27
CA VAL A 379 -23.19 11.47 25.58
C VAL A 379 -24.35 12.45 25.54
N GLU A 380 -25.20 12.37 24.50
CA GLU A 380 -26.37 13.24 24.37
C GLU A 380 -27.42 13.00 25.49
N ASN A 381 -27.62 11.73 25.85
CA ASN A 381 -28.52 11.36 26.93
C ASN A 381 -28.01 11.89 28.28
N GLU A 382 -26.73 11.76 28.57
CA GLU A 382 -26.11 12.32 29.78
C GLU A 382 -26.22 13.86 29.81
N LYS A 383 -25.94 14.51 28.67
CA LYS A 383 -26.10 15.97 28.55
C LYS A 383 -27.57 16.43 28.77
N ALA A 384 -28.54 15.66 28.29
CA ALA A 384 -29.95 15.92 28.50
C ALA A 384 -30.36 15.73 29.99
N LEU A 385 -29.80 14.69 30.64
CA LEU A 385 -30.01 14.44 32.06
C LEU A 385 -29.35 15.52 32.94
N ALA A 386 -28.15 15.97 32.59
CA ALA A 386 -27.46 17.06 33.29
C ALA A 386 -28.24 18.37 33.20
N LYS A 387 -28.83 18.69 32.02
CA LYS A 387 -29.69 19.86 31.83
C LYS A 387 -31.00 19.79 32.68
N ALA A 388 -31.50 18.58 32.95
CA ALA A 388 -32.71 18.40 33.79
C ALA A 388 -32.41 18.61 35.29
N GLY A 389 -31.14 18.65 35.69
CA GLY A 389 -30.72 18.81 37.09
C GLY A 389 -31.14 17.64 37.97
N ASP A 390 -31.24 17.87 39.29
CA ASP A 390 -31.63 16.85 40.26
C ASP A 390 -33.15 16.71 40.47
N ASP A 391 -33.96 17.43 39.67
CA ASP A 391 -35.44 17.34 39.74
C ASP A 391 -35.92 15.98 39.13
N PRO A 392 -36.48 15.07 39.97
CA PRO A 392 -36.95 13.76 39.48
C PRO A 392 -38.06 13.84 38.43
N LYS A 393 -38.89 14.92 38.46
CA LYS A 393 -39.98 15.13 37.49
C LYS A 393 -39.43 15.54 36.11
N LYS A 394 -38.41 16.38 36.08
CA LYS A 394 -37.72 16.75 34.82
C LYS A 394 -36.94 15.59 34.24
N ARG A 395 -36.21 14.84 35.06
CA ARG A 395 -35.45 13.64 34.61
C ARG A 395 -36.36 12.59 33.99
N ARG A 396 -37.56 12.36 34.52
CA ARG A 396 -38.54 11.43 33.95
C ARG A 396 -39.08 11.87 32.58
N LYS A 397 -39.07 13.15 32.28
CA LYS A 397 -39.52 13.72 30.99
C LYS A 397 -38.43 13.74 29.90
N VAL A 398 -37.17 13.41 30.21
CA VAL A 398 -36.10 13.38 29.25
C VAL A 398 -36.32 12.21 28.27
N VAL A 399 -36.56 12.52 27.02
CA VAL A 399 -36.63 11.54 25.94
C VAL A 399 -35.21 11.09 25.61
N ARG A 400 -34.88 9.83 25.88
CA ARG A 400 -33.57 9.28 25.62
C ARG A 400 -33.43 8.89 24.13
N LYS A 401 -32.34 9.28 23.50
CA LYS A 401 -31.97 8.81 22.17
C LYS A 401 -31.64 7.31 22.22
N LYS A 402 -32.18 6.54 21.30
CA LYS A 402 -31.87 5.11 21.13
C LYS A 402 -30.59 4.96 20.36
N ALA A 403 -29.88 3.84 20.56
CA ALA A 403 -28.76 3.47 19.72
C ALA A 403 -29.22 3.29 18.26
N PRO A 404 -28.38 3.64 17.26
CA PRO A 404 -28.67 3.34 15.86
C PRO A 404 -28.91 1.82 15.64
N GLU A 405 -29.67 1.48 14.61
CA GLU A 405 -29.90 0.08 14.24
C GLU A 405 -28.58 -0.61 13.87
N GLY A 406 -28.39 -1.83 14.32
CA GLY A 406 -27.13 -2.57 14.11
C GLY A 406 -25.94 -2.10 14.95
N PHE A 407 -26.15 -1.18 15.88
CA PHE A 407 -25.08 -0.65 16.74
C PHE A 407 -24.59 -1.70 17.75
N VAL A 408 -23.28 -1.96 17.74
CA VAL A 408 -22.61 -2.79 18.75
C VAL A 408 -22.20 -1.87 19.90
N ALA A 409 -22.84 -2.05 21.06
CA ALA A 409 -22.64 -1.20 22.21
C ALA A 409 -21.26 -1.38 22.88
N TRP A 410 -20.69 -0.28 23.35
CA TRP A 410 -19.55 -0.30 24.26
C TRP A 410 -19.79 0.65 25.44
N THR A 411 -19.18 0.30 26.55
CA THR A 411 -19.33 1.02 27.82
C THR A 411 -17.96 1.18 28.47
N GLU A 412 -17.92 1.88 29.60
CA GLU A 412 -16.75 1.96 30.48
C GLU A 412 -16.25 0.56 30.90
N ASN A 413 -17.16 -0.38 31.17
CA ASN A 413 -16.80 -1.77 31.48
C ASN A 413 -16.13 -2.48 30.27
N THR A 414 -16.57 -2.17 29.05
CA THR A 414 -15.91 -2.68 27.83
C THR A 414 -14.47 -2.16 27.75
N PHE A 415 -14.28 -0.87 28.04
CA PHE A 415 -12.97 -0.24 28.07
C PHE A 415 -12.07 -0.82 29.16
N ALA A 416 -12.58 -0.94 30.38
CA ALA A 416 -11.86 -1.55 31.49
C ALA A 416 -11.44 -3.00 31.21
N LYS A 417 -12.33 -3.77 30.57
CA LYS A 417 -12.02 -5.13 30.13
C LYS A 417 -10.90 -5.16 29.09
N LEU A 418 -10.91 -4.27 28.10
CA LEU A 418 -9.85 -4.19 27.08
C LEU A 418 -8.50 -3.82 27.71
N ILE A 419 -8.48 -2.92 28.69
CA ILE A 419 -7.26 -2.53 29.42
C ILE A 419 -6.65 -3.72 30.17
N SER A 420 -7.48 -4.51 30.83
CA SER A 420 -7.03 -5.61 31.71
C SER A 420 -6.83 -6.95 31.00
N SER A 421 -7.32 -7.10 29.77
CA SER A 421 -7.19 -8.34 29.00
C SER A 421 -5.84 -8.45 28.36
N ASP A 422 -5.20 -9.62 28.48
CA ASP A 422 -4.04 -9.96 27.69
C ASP A 422 -4.40 -10.07 26.20
N PRO A 423 -3.43 -9.79 25.28
CA PRO A 423 -3.62 -10.06 23.86
C PRO A 423 -3.95 -11.53 23.60
N GLU A 424 -4.85 -11.76 22.67
CA GLU A 424 -5.27 -13.11 22.31
C GLU A 424 -4.08 -13.96 21.83
N PRO A 425 -4.03 -15.27 22.11
CA PRO A 425 -3.00 -16.16 21.59
C PRO A 425 -2.90 -16.09 20.07
N LEU A 426 -1.69 -16.20 19.53
CA LEU A 426 -1.48 -16.28 18.09
C LEU A 426 -1.94 -17.62 17.55
N THR A 427 -2.84 -17.60 16.58
CA THR A 427 -3.34 -18.80 15.92
C THR A 427 -2.69 -18.97 14.56
N SER A 428 -2.29 -20.19 14.22
CA SER A 428 -1.72 -20.52 12.92
C SER A 428 -2.67 -20.17 11.78
N ARG A 429 -2.09 -19.77 10.65
CA ARG A 429 -2.76 -19.52 9.38
C ARG A 429 -2.06 -20.27 8.25
N PHE A 430 -1.66 -21.49 8.56
CA PHE A 430 -1.00 -22.34 7.57
C PHE A 430 -1.88 -22.56 6.34
N ARG A 431 -1.26 -22.54 5.18
CA ARG A 431 -1.95 -22.61 3.89
C ARG A 431 -1.16 -23.47 2.91
N VAL A 432 -1.84 -24.34 2.18
CA VAL A 432 -1.24 -25.19 1.15
C VAL A 432 -1.59 -24.66 -0.23
N THR A 433 -0.58 -24.32 -1.01
CA THR A 433 -0.71 -23.77 -2.37
C THR A 433 0.06 -24.65 -3.38
N HIS A 434 -0.21 -24.47 -4.67
CA HIS A 434 0.56 -25.09 -5.73
C HIS A 434 2.03 -24.68 -5.66
N THR A 435 2.30 -23.40 -5.44
CA THR A 435 3.64 -22.83 -5.29
C THR A 435 4.44 -23.52 -4.18
N MET A 436 3.82 -23.75 -3.03
CA MET A 436 4.46 -24.48 -1.93
C MET A 436 4.89 -25.89 -2.36
N LEU A 437 3.99 -26.64 -3.02
CA LEU A 437 4.32 -27.98 -3.50
C LEU A 437 5.42 -27.96 -4.55
N LEU A 438 5.35 -27.06 -5.51
CA LEU A 438 6.35 -26.90 -6.57
C LEU A 438 7.74 -26.58 -5.99
N SER A 439 7.82 -25.65 -5.04
CA SER A 439 9.07 -25.30 -4.34
C SER A 439 9.66 -26.50 -3.60
N VAL A 440 8.82 -27.28 -2.92
CA VAL A 440 9.28 -28.49 -2.20
C VAL A 440 9.69 -29.61 -3.17
N ILE A 441 9.00 -29.79 -4.29
CA ILE A 441 9.34 -30.80 -5.31
C ILE A 441 10.64 -30.43 -6.05
N ALA A 442 10.91 -29.14 -6.26
CA ALA A 442 12.11 -28.65 -6.95
C ALA A 442 13.39 -28.96 -6.15
N ARG A 443 13.35 -29.01 -4.83
CA ARG A 443 14.54 -29.22 -4.01
C ARG A 443 15.04 -30.69 -4.07
N PRO A 444 16.35 -30.91 -3.85
CA PRO A 444 16.88 -32.24 -3.74
C PRO A 444 16.30 -33.01 -2.55
N GLY A 445 16.21 -34.35 -2.70
CA GLY A 445 15.73 -35.26 -1.69
C GLY A 445 14.29 -35.71 -1.90
N ASN A 446 13.71 -36.30 -0.87
CA ASN A 446 12.36 -36.85 -0.92
C ASN A 446 11.29 -35.79 -0.64
N ALA A 447 10.67 -35.29 -1.70
CA ALA A 447 9.63 -34.26 -1.62
C ALA A 447 8.41 -34.70 -0.77
N PHE A 448 8.04 -35.99 -0.78
CA PHE A 448 6.93 -36.48 0.05
C PHE A 448 7.25 -36.41 1.54
N ALA A 449 8.49 -36.72 1.92
CA ALA A 449 8.93 -36.60 3.31
C ALA A 449 8.94 -35.14 3.77
N ALA A 450 9.42 -34.23 2.91
CA ALA A 450 9.42 -32.81 3.19
C ALA A 450 7.99 -32.23 3.28
N MET A 451 7.11 -32.59 2.35
CA MET A 451 5.70 -32.18 2.43
C MET A 451 4.98 -32.72 3.66
N ARG A 452 5.27 -33.98 4.00
CA ARG A 452 4.69 -34.59 5.22
C ARG A 452 5.10 -33.83 6.46
N HIS A 453 6.38 -33.42 6.57
CA HIS A 453 6.88 -32.57 7.63
C HIS A 453 6.06 -31.27 7.74
N LEU A 454 5.93 -30.51 6.65
CA LEU A 454 5.14 -29.28 6.61
C LEU A 454 3.67 -29.48 6.98
N LEU A 455 3.06 -30.60 6.57
CA LEU A 455 1.64 -30.86 6.77
C LEU A 455 1.29 -31.41 8.17
N GLU A 456 2.21 -32.11 8.82
CA GLU A 456 1.97 -32.77 10.12
C GLU A 456 2.62 -32.02 11.29
N ASP A 457 3.71 -31.29 11.06
CA ASP A 457 4.45 -30.59 12.11
C ASP A 457 4.13 -29.08 12.20
N ASN A 458 3.18 -28.57 11.38
CA ASN A 458 2.71 -27.20 11.49
C ASN A 458 1.85 -26.98 12.73
N HIS A 459 1.65 -25.71 13.11
CA HIS A 459 0.97 -25.34 14.35
C HIS A 459 -0.57 -25.41 14.27
N GLU A 460 -1.12 -25.99 13.20
CA GLU A 460 -2.56 -26.17 13.07
C GLU A 460 -3.07 -27.37 13.89
N PRO A 461 -4.31 -27.32 14.41
CA PRO A 461 -4.95 -28.48 15.00
C PRO A 461 -5.06 -29.65 14.01
N ARG A 462 -4.97 -30.87 14.47
CA ARG A 462 -5.00 -32.09 13.62
C ARG A 462 -6.14 -32.13 12.60
N LYS A 463 -7.29 -31.58 12.92
CA LYS A 463 -8.43 -31.48 12.01
C LYS A 463 -8.10 -30.61 10.80
N GLN A 464 -7.37 -29.52 10.98
CA GLN A 464 -6.93 -28.64 9.89
C GLN A 464 -5.78 -29.28 9.11
N GLN A 465 -4.82 -29.88 9.80
CA GLN A 465 -3.74 -30.64 9.15
C GLN A 465 -4.29 -31.68 8.18
N LEU A 466 -5.33 -32.45 8.56
CA LEU A 466 -5.98 -33.41 7.67
C LEU A 466 -6.64 -32.75 6.43
N ARG A 467 -7.14 -31.54 6.56
CA ARG A 467 -7.66 -30.77 5.40
C ARG A 467 -6.51 -30.36 4.48
N HIS A 468 -5.41 -29.90 5.05
CA HIS A 468 -4.20 -29.54 4.31
C HIS A 468 -3.60 -30.74 3.58
N ILE A 469 -3.54 -31.90 4.20
CA ILE A 469 -3.09 -33.14 3.56
C ILE A 469 -3.98 -33.49 2.35
N ARG A 470 -5.31 -33.41 2.49
CA ARG A 470 -6.22 -33.65 1.36
C ARG A 470 -6.02 -32.63 0.24
N ARG A 471 -5.81 -31.37 0.59
CA ARG A 471 -5.53 -30.30 -0.38
C ARG A 471 -4.21 -30.56 -1.10
N ALA A 472 -3.14 -30.90 -0.38
CA ALA A 472 -1.84 -31.21 -0.98
C ALA A 472 -1.91 -32.40 -1.95
N ILE A 473 -2.64 -33.47 -1.61
CA ILE A 473 -2.87 -34.61 -2.49
C ILE A 473 -3.64 -34.19 -3.74
N ALA A 474 -4.66 -33.35 -3.62
CA ALA A 474 -5.43 -32.86 -4.75
C ALA A 474 -4.55 -32.00 -5.69
N ILE A 475 -3.73 -31.12 -5.14
CA ILE A 475 -2.78 -30.31 -5.90
C ILE A 475 -1.74 -31.21 -6.60
N TYR A 476 -1.15 -32.16 -5.88
CA TYR A 476 -0.17 -33.09 -6.44
C TYR A 476 -0.74 -33.87 -7.64
N ARG A 477 -1.97 -34.37 -7.53
CA ARG A 477 -2.65 -35.04 -8.65
C ARG A 477 -2.87 -34.11 -9.84
N SER A 478 -3.31 -32.89 -9.58
CA SER A 478 -3.48 -31.86 -10.63
C SER A 478 -2.17 -31.55 -11.36
N LEU A 479 -1.04 -31.50 -10.63
CA LEU A 479 0.29 -31.30 -11.23
C LEU A 479 0.76 -32.50 -12.06
N LEU A 480 0.45 -33.72 -11.64
CA LEU A 480 0.73 -34.94 -12.40
C LEU A 480 -0.13 -35.00 -13.67
N ASP A 481 -1.44 -34.76 -13.56
CA ASP A 481 -2.38 -34.80 -14.67
C ASP A 481 -2.06 -33.69 -15.70
N GLY A 482 -1.56 -32.54 -15.24
CA GLY A 482 -1.10 -31.43 -16.07
C GLY A 482 0.30 -31.65 -16.68
N GLY A 483 0.97 -32.77 -16.35
CA GLY A 483 2.31 -33.08 -16.86
C GLY A 483 3.42 -32.15 -16.32
N VAL A 484 3.16 -31.39 -15.27
CA VAL A 484 4.12 -30.45 -14.66
C VAL A 484 5.08 -31.18 -13.72
N VAL A 485 4.62 -32.28 -13.17
CA VAL A 485 5.38 -33.15 -12.27
C VAL A 485 5.38 -34.56 -12.86
N GLU A 486 6.53 -35.21 -12.86
CA GLU A 486 6.62 -36.62 -13.19
C GLU A 486 7.16 -37.44 -12.02
N LYS A 487 6.68 -38.65 -11.92
CA LYS A 487 7.16 -39.62 -10.93
C LYS A 487 8.29 -40.44 -11.57
N LEU A 488 9.39 -40.54 -10.86
CA LEU A 488 10.55 -41.34 -11.29
C LEU A 488 10.42 -42.80 -10.80
N ASP A 489 10.83 -43.77 -11.62
CA ASP A 489 10.85 -45.18 -11.22
C ASP A 489 11.94 -45.46 -10.18
N GLU A 490 13.07 -44.76 -10.28
CA GLU A 490 14.17 -44.78 -9.30
C GLU A 490 14.56 -43.35 -8.94
N PRO A 491 15.07 -43.11 -7.71
CA PRO A 491 15.55 -41.80 -7.31
C PRO A 491 16.65 -41.29 -8.25
N ASP A 492 16.60 -40.01 -8.61
CA ASP A 492 17.67 -39.37 -9.39
C ASP A 492 18.95 -39.14 -8.55
N ALA A 493 19.98 -38.55 -9.17
CA ALA A 493 21.25 -38.25 -8.51
C ALA A 493 21.13 -37.34 -7.25
N GLU A 494 20.05 -36.61 -7.14
CA GLU A 494 19.76 -35.76 -6.01
C GLU A 494 18.78 -36.40 -5.01
N GLY A 495 18.42 -37.66 -5.22
CA GLY A 495 17.51 -38.41 -4.35
C GLY A 495 16.02 -38.03 -4.50
N ARG A 496 15.65 -37.38 -5.60
CA ARG A 496 14.26 -37.05 -5.91
C ARG A 496 13.54 -38.26 -6.49
N ILE A 497 12.36 -38.55 -6.01
CA ILE A 497 11.45 -39.59 -6.55
C ILE A 497 10.31 -38.99 -7.38
N VAL A 498 10.21 -37.66 -7.37
CA VAL A 498 9.38 -36.83 -8.24
C VAL A 498 10.20 -35.62 -8.68
N ARG A 499 10.03 -35.18 -9.90
CA ARG A 499 10.69 -33.96 -10.41
C ARG A 499 9.74 -33.09 -11.20
N LEU A 500 10.13 -31.85 -11.37
CA LEU A 500 9.45 -30.92 -12.26
C LEU A 500 9.86 -31.20 -13.70
N THR A 501 8.91 -31.08 -14.62
CA THR A 501 9.12 -31.15 -16.08
C THR A 501 9.34 -29.77 -16.68
N VAL A 502 9.09 -28.72 -15.90
CA VAL A 502 9.22 -27.29 -16.29
C VAL A 502 10.31 -26.64 -15.43
N ASP A 503 11.09 -25.75 -16.05
CA ASP A 503 12.02 -24.91 -15.31
C ASP A 503 11.24 -23.79 -14.64
N LEU A 504 11.27 -23.77 -13.31
CA LEU A 504 10.74 -22.66 -12.53
C LEU A 504 11.83 -21.62 -12.33
N GLN A 505 11.58 -20.40 -12.74
CA GLN A 505 12.47 -19.28 -12.42
C GLN A 505 12.62 -19.15 -10.90
N GLN A 506 13.80 -18.72 -10.43
CA GLN A 506 14.11 -18.65 -8.98
C GLN A 506 13.09 -17.81 -8.19
N ASP A 507 12.47 -16.80 -8.82
CA ASP A 507 11.51 -15.90 -8.21
C ASP A 507 10.05 -16.17 -8.60
N PHE A 508 9.78 -17.34 -9.18
CA PHE A 508 8.45 -17.77 -9.61
C PHE A 508 7.34 -17.56 -8.57
N ALA A 509 7.68 -17.70 -7.28
CA ALA A 509 6.74 -17.55 -6.18
C ALA A 509 6.53 -16.11 -5.70
N LEU A 510 7.42 -15.19 -6.05
CA LEU A 510 7.51 -13.84 -5.51
C LEU A 510 7.03 -12.78 -6.49
N ASN A 511 7.26 -12.99 -7.79
CA ASN A 511 6.88 -12.07 -8.86
C ASN A 511 5.56 -12.52 -9.48
N GLN A 512 4.59 -11.63 -9.46
CA GLN A 512 3.28 -11.71 -10.09
C GLN A 512 2.92 -13.12 -10.63
N PRO A 513 2.17 -13.93 -9.86
CA PRO A 513 1.92 -15.34 -10.19
C PRO A 513 1.29 -15.58 -11.57
N LEU A 514 0.68 -14.54 -12.15
CA LEU A 514 0.05 -14.55 -13.47
C LEU A 514 0.94 -13.96 -14.58
N SER A 515 2.19 -13.58 -14.32
CA SER A 515 3.06 -13.01 -15.36
C SER A 515 3.32 -13.99 -16.51
N THR A 516 3.50 -15.29 -16.20
CA THR A 516 3.64 -16.32 -17.23
C THR A 516 2.38 -16.51 -18.06
N PHE A 517 1.21 -16.34 -17.47
CA PHE A 517 -0.05 -16.29 -18.19
C PHE A 517 -0.13 -15.05 -19.08
N ALA A 518 0.29 -13.87 -18.57
CA ALA A 518 0.31 -12.66 -19.38
C ALA A 518 1.16 -12.82 -20.64
N LEU A 519 2.37 -13.42 -20.52
CA LEU A 519 3.23 -13.72 -21.67
C LEU A 519 2.51 -14.59 -22.70
N ALA A 520 1.85 -15.66 -22.27
CA ALA A 520 1.08 -16.53 -23.17
C ALA A 520 -0.16 -15.83 -23.78
N ALA A 521 -0.76 -14.87 -23.05
CA ALA A 521 -1.90 -14.11 -23.54
C ALA A 521 -1.49 -13.04 -24.56
N PHE A 522 -0.29 -12.49 -24.47
CA PHE A 522 0.23 -11.53 -25.46
C PHE A 522 0.33 -12.14 -26.86
N GLU A 523 0.67 -13.44 -26.97
CA GLU A 523 0.74 -14.15 -28.25
C GLU A 523 -0.62 -14.27 -28.96
N LEU A 524 -1.73 -14.04 -28.25
CA LEU A 524 -3.08 -14.09 -28.82
C LEU A 524 -3.57 -12.74 -29.37
N LEU A 525 -2.80 -11.68 -29.15
CA LEU A 525 -3.14 -10.34 -29.63
C LEU A 525 -2.64 -10.12 -31.05
N GLU A 526 -3.32 -9.27 -31.80
CA GLU A 526 -2.96 -8.91 -33.16
C GLU A 526 -2.06 -7.66 -33.16
N PRO A 527 -0.76 -7.77 -33.49
CA PRO A 527 0.17 -6.63 -33.43
C PRO A 527 -0.19 -5.45 -34.35
N GLU A 528 -0.87 -5.73 -35.48
CA GLU A 528 -1.29 -4.71 -36.43
C GLU A 528 -2.61 -4.00 -36.03
N SER A 529 -3.25 -4.42 -34.93
CA SER A 529 -4.48 -3.82 -34.46
C SER A 529 -4.22 -2.42 -33.89
N PRO A 530 -5.05 -1.41 -34.23
CA PRO A 530 -4.97 -0.08 -33.60
C PRO A 530 -5.15 -0.11 -32.07
N SER A 531 -5.77 -1.16 -31.54
CA SER A 531 -5.99 -1.34 -30.11
C SER A 531 -4.85 -2.15 -29.44
N TYR A 532 -3.83 -2.60 -30.17
CA TYR A 532 -2.81 -3.51 -29.65
C TYR A 532 -2.17 -3.04 -28.34
N ALA A 533 -1.75 -1.78 -28.26
CA ALA A 533 -1.16 -1.20 -27.05
C ALA A 533 -2.12 -1.24 -25.85
N LEU A 534 -3.39 -0.92 -26.08
CA LEU A 534 -4.44 -0.95 -25.05
C LEU A 534 -4.83 -2.36 -24.65
N ASP A 535 -4.80 -3.30 -25.59
CA ASP A 535 -5.07 -4.69 -25.33
C ASP A 535 -3.96 -5.33 -24.49
N MET A 536 -2.69 -4.98 -24.76
CA MET A 536 -1.54 -5.34 -23.93
C MET A 536 -1.72 -4.83 -22.48
N VAL A 537 -2.12 -3.57 -22.32
CA VAL A 537 -2.45 -2.99 -21.01
C VAL A 537 -3.57 -3.77 -20.34
N SER A 538 -4.64 -4.14 -21.06
CA SER A 538 -5.77 -4.90 -20.51
C SER A 538 -5.35 -6.29 -20.03
N VAL A 539 -4.43 -6.96 -20.75
CA VAL A 539 -3.84 -8.24 -20.31
C VAL A 539 -3.09 -8.05 -18.99
N VAL A 540 -2.21 -7.06 -18.91
CA VAL A 540 -1.44 -6.79 -17.68
C VAL A 540 -2.36 -6.41 -16.52
N GLU A 541 -3.32 -5.50 -16.74
CA GLU A 541 -4.29 -5.11 -15.70
C GLU A 541 -5.07 -6.32 -15.17
N SER A 542 -5.40 -7.30 -16.02
CA SER A 542 -6.13 -8.50 -15.61
C SER A 542 -5.38 -9.38 -14.62
N THR A 543 -4.06 -9.25 -14.56
CA THR A 543 -3.17 -10.03 -13.67
C THR A 543 -2.86 -9.32 -12.34
N LEU A 544 -3.16 -8.03 -12.24
CA LEU A 544 -2.91 -7.24 -11.03
C LEU A 544 -4.00 -7.44 -9.97
N ASP A 545 -3.65 -7.14 -8.73
CA ASP A 545 -4.60 -7.12 -7.61
C ASP A 545 -5.75 -6.13 -7.84
N ASP A 546 -6.92 -6.48 -7.34
CA ASP A 546 -8.13 -5.67 -7.52
C ASP A 546 -8.11 -4.39 -6.67
N PRO A 547 -8.11 -3.21 -7.28
CA PRO A 547 -8.29 -1.95 -6.58
C PRO A 547 -9.77 -1.73 -6.26
N ARG A 548 -10.31 -2.49 -5.29
CA ARG A 548 -11.74 -2.61 -4.98
C ARG A 548 -12.49 -1.30 -4.92
N GLN A 549 -11.88 -0.24 -4.38
CA GLN A 549 -12.52 1.09 -4.29
C GLN A 549 -12.69 1.72 -5.67
N ILE A 550 -11.72 1.56 -6.55
CA ILE A 550 -11.79 2.08 -7.93
C ILE A 550 -12.85 1.32 -8.71
N LEU A 551 -12.80 -0.02 -8.68
CA LEU A 551 -13.76 -0.86 -9.38
C LEU A 551 -15.20 -0.62 -8.90
N ALA A 552 -15.40 -0.44 -7.59
CA ALA A 552 -16.71 -0.09 -7.05
C ALA A 552 -17.19 1.30 -7.53
N ALA A 553 -16.30 2.27 -7.65
CA ALA A 553 -16.62 3.59 -8.16
C ALA A 553 -16.98 3.55 -9.66
N GLN A 554 -16.22 2.82 -10.47
CA GLN A 554 -16.52 2.58 -11.89
C GLN A 554 -17.89 1.89 -12.06
N GLN A 555 -18.15 0.84 -11.27
CA GLN A 555 -19.46 0.14 -11.31
C GLN A 555 -20.61 1.06 -10.93
N ASN A 556 -20.46 1.88 -9.88
CA ASN A 556 -21.50 2.82 -9.46
C ASN A 556 -21.78 3.86 -10.55
N LYS A 557 -20.73 4.35 -11.21
CA LYS A 557 -20.86 5.30 -12.33
C LYS A 557 -21.60 4.65 -13.49
N ALA A 558 -21.18 3.46 -13.93
CA ALA A 558 -21.83 2.71 -15.01
C ALA A 558 -23.30 2.41 -14.70
N ARG A 559 -23.63 2.04 -13.46
CA ARG A 559 -25.01 1.86 -13.03
C ARG A 559 -25.82 3.15 -13.08
N GLY A 560 -25.22 4.28 -12.69
CA GLY A 560 -25.88 5.59 -12.79
C GLY A 560 -26.20 5.97 -14.23
N GLU A 561 -25.27 5.78 -15.14
CA GLU A 561 -25.43 6.00 -16.59
C GLU A 561 -26.49 5.07 -17.20
N ALA A 562 -26.43 3.76 -16.86
CA ALA A 562 -27.42 2.80 -17.30
C ALA A 562 -28.85 3.14 -16.82
N VAL A 563 -28.99 3.61 -15.56
CA VAL A 563 -30.29 4.08 -15.04
C VAL A 563 -30.79 5.29 -15.80
N ALA A 564 -29.91 6.25 -16.12
CA ALA A 564 -30.28 7.45 -16.89
C ALA A 564 -30.75 7.07 -18.31
N ALA A 565 -29.99 6.21 -19.01
CA ALA A 565 -30.34 5.72 -20.34
C ALA A 565 -31.68 4.95 -20.33
N MET A 566 -31.83 3.97 -19.42
CA MET A 566 -33.08 3.20 -19.33
C MET A 566 -34.30 4.05 -18.95
N LYS A 567 -34.11 5.14 -18.20
CA LYS A 567 -35.19 6.10 -17.92
C LYS A 567 -35.56 6.91 -19.14
N ALA A 568 -34.59 7.35 -19.93
CA ALA A 568 -34.86 8.02 -21.22
C ALA A 568 -35.64 7.14 -22.20
N ASP A 569 -35.30 5.83 -22.19
CA ASP A 569 -35.97 4.82 -23.03
C ASP A 569 -37.33 4.34 -22.45
N GLY A 570 -37.77 4.90 -21.32
CA GLY A 570 -39.08 4.58 -20.72
C GLY A 570 -39.18 3.17 -20.10
N VAL A 571 -38.04 2.53 -19.79
CA VAL A 571 -38.01 1.19 -19.17
C VAL A 571 -38.65 1.21 -17.79
N GLU A 572 -39.52 0.26 -17.48
CA GLU A 572 -40.22 0.15 -16.18
C GLU A 572 -39.26 -0.11 -15.04
N TYR A 573 -39.64 0.28 -13.81
CA TYR A 573 -38.75 0.22 -12.64
C TYR A 573 -38.24 -1.20 -12.33
N GLU A 574 -39.12 -2.21 -12.41
CA GLU A 574 -38.76 -3.60 -12.11
C GLU A 574 -37.77 -4.14 -13.13
N ASP A 575 -37.97 -3.90 -14.41
CA ASP A 575 -37.05 -4.30 -15.49
C ASP A 575 -35.70 -3.59 -15.40
N ARG A 576 -35.72 -2.31 -14.99
CA ARG A 576 -34.45 -1.58 -14.72
C ARG A 576 -33.64 -2.24 -13.61
N MET A 577 -34.31 -2.63 -12.51
CA MET A 577 -33.63 -3.25 -11.37
C MET A 577 -33.06 -4.64 -11.73
N GLU A 578 -33.71 -5.38 -12.63
CA GLU A 578 -33.18 -6.65 -13.13
C GLU A 578 -31.94 -6.41 -14.01
N ARG A 579 -32.04 -5.53 -15.01
CA ARG A 579 -30.90 -5.21 -15.91
C ARG A 579 -29.70 -4.60 -15.18
N LEU A 580 -29.91 -3.87 -14.08
CA LEU A 580 -28.83 -3.30 -13.26
C LEU A 580 -27.99 -4.36 -12.54
N GLN A 581 -28.47 -5.59 -12.38
CA GLN A 581 -27.69 -6.67 -11.77
C GLN A 581 -26.51 -7.06 -12.66
N ASP A 582 -26.66 -6.95 -13.98
CA ASP A 582 -25.64 -7.30 -14.97
C ASP A 582 -24.65 -6.15 -15.24
N VAL A 583 -24.94 -4.93 -14.76
CA VAL A 583 -24.05 -3.78 -14.95
C VAL A 583 -22.85 -3.86 -14.01
N SER A 584 -21.69 -4.03 -14.60
CA SER A 584 -20.40 -4.12 -13.90
C SER A 584 -19.46 -2.95 -14.31
N TYR A 585 -18.28 -2.92 -13.74
CA TYR A 585 -17.19 -2.08 -14.22
C TYR A 585 -16.68 -2.58 -15.59
N PRO A 586 -15.97 -1.73 -16.38
CA PRO A 586 -15.45 -2.11 -17.69
C PRO A 586 -14.46 -3.28 -17.60
N LYS A 587 -14.62 -4.26 -18.47
CA LYS A 587 -13.80 -5.48 -18.53
C LYS A 587 -13.41 -5.79 -19.98
N PRO A 588 -12.51 -5.01 -20.56
CA PRO A 588 -12.08 -5.28 -21.94
C PRO A 588 -11.44 -6.67 -22.04
N LEU A 589 -11.62 -7.32 -23.20
CA LEU A 589 -11.11 -8.66 -23.49
C LEU A 589 -11.59 -9.76 -22.53
N GLU A 590 -12.67 -9.56 -21.75
CA GLU A 590 -13.11 -10.50 -20.72
C GLU A 590 -13.26 -11.94 -21.26
N GLU A 591 -13.94 -12.13 -22.39
CA GLU A 591 -14.16 -13.45 -22.98
C GLU A 591 -12.86 -14.10 -23.45
N LEU A 592 -12.02 -13.35 -24.16
CA LEU A 592 -10.70 -13.82 -24.65
C LEU A 592 -9.83 -14.24 -23.47
N LEU A 593 -9.73 -13.39 -22.47
CA LEU A 593 -8.86 -13.60 -21.30
C LEU A 593 -9.30 -14.80 -20.46
N PHE A 594 -10.61 -14.97 -20.21
CA PHE A 594 -11.10 -16.14 -19.48
C PHE A 594 -10.97 -17.42 -20.30
N HIS A 595 -11.14 -17.38 -21.63
CA HIS A 595 -10.92 -18.55 -22.48
C HIS A 595 -9.44 -18.97 -22.47
N ALA A 596 -8.55 -18.01 -22.68
CA ALA A 596 -7.10 -18.22 -22.63
C ALA A 596 -6.65 -18.75 -21.25
N TYR A 597 -7.12 -18.13 -20.17
CA TYR A 597 -6.81 -18.54 -18.82
C TYR A 597 -7.27 -19.96 -18.49
N ASN A 598 -8.48 -20.33 -18.86
CA ASN A 598 -9.01 -21.67 -18.65
C ASN A 598 -8.23 -22.73 -19.46
N THR A 599 -7.75 -22.36 -20.63
CA THR A 599 -6.90 -23.22 -21.47
C THR A 599 -5.50 -23.37 -20.86
N TYR A 600 -4.88 -22.24 -20.51
CA TYR A 600 -3.56 -22.18 -19.88
C TYR A 600 -3.51 -22.94 -18.55
N ARG A 601 -4.55 -22.82 -17.74
CA ARG A 601 -4.68 -23.51 -16.46
C ARG A 601 -4.66 -25.03 -16.55
N LYS A 602 -5.02 -25.61 -17.71
CA LYS A 602 -4.98 -27.09 -17.88
C LYS A 602 -3.55 -27.62 -17.79
N SER A 603 -2.61 -26.89 -18.39
CA SER A 603 -1.17 -27.22 -18.35
C SER A 603 -0.39 -26.53 -17.22
N HIS A 604 -0.97 -25.48 -16.61
CA HIS A 604 -0.36 -24.67 -15.55
C HIS A 604 -1.31 -24.56 -14.35
N PRO A 605 -1.58 -25.67 -13.62
CA PRO A 605 -2.62 -25.69 -12.59
C PRO A 605 -2.42 -24.69 -11.44
N TRP A 606 -1.18 -24.24 -11.18
CA TRP A 606 -0.85 -23.28 -10.13
C TRP A 606 -1.47 -21.90 -10.33
N VAL A 607 -1.69 -21.50 -11.57
CA VAL A 607 -2.37 -20.21 -11.81
C VAL A 607 -3.78 -20.18 -11.25
N GLY A 608 -4.39 -21.34 -11.02
CA GLY A 608 -5.71 -21.46 -10.40
C GLY A 608 -5.79 -21.02 -8.94
N ASP A 609 -4.67 -20.81 -8.25
CA ASP A 609 -4.63 -20.21 -6.92
C ASP A 609 -4.78 -18.68 -6.97
N HIS A 610 -4.64 -18.07 -8.15
CA HIS A 610 -4.72 -16.64 -8.39
C HIS A 610 -5.84 -16.35 -9.39
N PRO A 611 -6.96 -15.75 -8.96
CA PRO A 611 -8.07 -15.46 -9.87
C PRO A 611 -7.66 -14.41 -10.90
N LEU A 612 -7.96 -14.68 -12.17
CA LEU A 612 -7.87 -13.67 -13.20
C LEU A 612 -9.00 -12.65 -13.01
N SER A 613 -8.68 -11.38 -13.12
CA SER A 613 -9.64 -10.29 -12.92
C SER A 613 -9.53 -9.24 -14.03
N PRO A 614 -10.20 -9.46 -15.19
CA PRO A 614 -10.29 -8.43 -16.22
C PRO A 614 -10.88 -7.14 -15.67
N LYS A 615 -10.19 -6.03 -15.91
CA LYS A 615 -10.53 -4.69 -15.44
C LYS A 615 -9.88 -3.63 -16.31
N SER A 616 -10.35 -2.42 -16.20
CA SER A 616 -9.88 -1.30 -17.00
C SER A 616 -9.80 -0.05 -16.13
N VAL A 617 -8.63 0.26 -15.61
CA VAL A 617 -8.36 1.52 -14.89
C VAL A 617 -7.47 2.41 -15.75
N ILE A 618 -6.33 1.89 -16.21
CA ILE A 618 -5.38 2.63 -17.06
C ILE A 618 -5.98 2.83 -18.45
N ARG A 619 -6.53 1.78 -19.04
CA ARG A 619 -7.18 1.86 -20.33
C ARG A 619 -8.32 2.88 -20.32
N ASP A 620 -9.22 2.83 -19.34
CA ASP A 620 -10.33 3.78 -19.19
C ASP A 620 -9.81 5.22 -19.02
N MET A 621 -8.77 5.41 -18.23
CA MET A 621 -8.12 6.71 -18.03
C MET A 621 -7.47 7.23 -19.32
N TYR A 622 -6.83 6.35 -20.08
CA TYR A 622 -6.18 6.68 -21.34
C TYR A 622 -7.21 6.94 -22.43
N GLU A 623 -8.20 6.07 -22.62
CA GLU A 623 -9.26 6.23 -23.62
C GLU A 623 -10.06 7.53 -23.42
N ARG A 624 -10.30 7.94 -22.18
CA ARG A 624 -10.96 9.21 -21.82
C ARG A 624 -9.99 10.40 -21.74
N ALA A 625 -8.75 10.25 -22.13
CA ALA A 625 -7.71 11.27 -22.05
C ALA A 625 -7.64 12.01 -20.70
N MET A 626 -7.94 11.30 -19.59
CA MET A 626 -8.00 11.89 -18.25
C MET A 626 -6.62 11.98 -17.62
N SER A 627 -6.33 13.11 -17.00
CA SER A 627 -5.26 13.24 -16.03
C SER A 627 -5.62 12.53 -14.72
N PHE A 628 -4.64 12.32 -13.85
CA PHE A 628 -4.88 11.75 -12.51
C PHE A 628 -5.99 12.49 -11.74
N THR A 629 -5.94 13.82 -11.75
CA THR A 629 -6.89 14.65 -11.01
C THR A 629 -8.31 14.57 -11.58
N GLU A 630 -8.42 14.51 -12.89
CA GLU A 630 -9.71 14.35 -13.58
C GLU A 630 -10.31 12.98 -13.31
N PHE A 631 -9.51 11.90 -13.39
CA PHE A 631 -9.96 10.54 -13.07
C PHE A 631 -10.45 10.43 -11.62
N VAL A 632 -9.67 10.96 -10.67
CA VAL A 632 -10.04 11.01 -9.25
C VAL A 632 -11.34 11.80 -9.03
N SER A 633 -11.53 12.91 -9.77
CA SER A 633 -12.73 13.72 -9.68
C SER A 633 -13.95 13.04 -10.32
N PHE A 634 -13.78 12.47 -11.50
CA PHE A 634 -14.83 11.81 -12.27
C PHE A 634 -15.45 10.61 -11.53
N TYR A 635 -14.62 9.83 -10.85
CA TYR A 635 -15.03 8.68 -10.06
C TYR A 635 -15.19 8.98 -8.55
N GLU A 636 -15.14 10.26 -8.14
CA GLU A 636 -15.29 10.71 -6.74
C GLU A 636 -14.30 10.06 -5.76
N LEU A 637 -13.08 9.74 -6.21
CA LEU A 637 -12.06 9.01 -5.47
C LEU A 637 -11.13 9.91 -4.62
N ALA A 638 -11.50 11.15 -4.37
CA ALA A 638 -10.65 12.12 -3.66
C ALA A 638 -10.15 11.64 -2.27
N ARG A 639 -10.91 10.77 -1.58
CA ARG A 639 -10.50 10.21 -0.29
C ARG A 639 -9.55 9.02 -0.41
N THR A 640 -9.44 8.44 -1.59
CA THR A 640 -8.66 7.22 -1.90
C THR A 640 -7.65 7.42 -3.02
N GLU A 641 -7.28 8.66 -3.30
CA GLU A 641 -6.33 9.04 -4.37
C GLU A 641 -4.98 8.32 -4.25
N GLY A 642 -4.51 8.04 -3.03
CA GLY A 642 -3.31 7.26 -2.81
C GLY A 642 -3.45 5.78 -3.18
N ILE A 643 -4.68 5.23 -3.25
CA ILE A 643 -4.92 3.87 -3.77
C ILE A 643 -4.84 3.89 -5.29
N VAL A 644 -5.42 4.91 -5.93
CA VAL A 644 -5.30 5.13 -7.38
C VAL A 644 -3.83 5.21 -7.76
N LEU A 645 -3.05 6.07 -7.10
CA LEU A 645 -1.64 6.24 -7.40
C LEU A 645 -0.84 4.94 -7.24
N ARG A 646 -1.07 4.18 -6.16
CA ARG A 646 -0.39 2.88 -5.96
C ARG A 646 -0.73 1.88 -7.05
N TYR A 647 -1.99 1.83 -7.47
CA TYR A 647 -2.39 0.95 -8.57
C TYR A 647 -1.68 1.34 -9.87
N LEU A 648 -1.68 2.63 -10.24
CA LEU A 648 -0.98 3.13 -11.43
C LEU A 648 0.53 2.84 -11.38
N ALA A 649 1.17 3.04 -10.21
CA ALA A 649 2.59 2.72 -10.02
C ALA A 649 2.86 1.22 -10.14
N SER A 650 1.99 0.36 -9.60
CA SER A 650 2.12 -1.09 -9.72
C SER A 650 1.95 -1.55 -11.18
N ALA A 651 1.01 -0.96 -11.89
CA ALA A 651 0.76 -1.27 -13.28
C ALA A 651 1.88 -0.75 -14.19
N TYR A 652 2.44 0.43 -13.92
CA TYR A 652 3.62 0.92 -14.62
C TYR A 652 4.78 -0.09 -14.52
N LYS A 653 5.10 -0.52 -13.29
CA LYS A 653 6.15 -1.50 -13.05
C LYS A 653 5.88 -2.84 -13.75
N ALA A 654 4.61 -3.28 -13.74
CA ALA A 654 4.23 -4.52 -14.39
C ALA A 654 4.36 -4.42 -15.92
N LEU A 655 3.92 -3.33 -16.53
CA LEU A 655 4.06 -3.09 -17.97
C LEU A 655 5.53 -3.01 -18.39
N ASP A 656 6.33 -2.30 -17.61
CA ASP A 656 7.75 -2.11 -17.91
C ASP A 656 8.54 -3.43 -17.86
N HIS A 657 8.28 -4.28 -16.84
CA HIS A 657 9.04 -5.51 -16.61
C HIS A 657 8.43 -6.78 -17.22
N THR A 658 7.10 -6.88 -17.35
CA THR A 658 6.46 -8.13 -17.80
C THR A 658 6.39 -8.20 -19.31
N VAL A 659 6.26 -7.05 -19.99
CA VAL A 659 6.19 -7.04 -21.45
C VAL A 659 7.60 -7.12 -22.03
N PRO A 660 7.91 -8.15 -22.83
CA PRO A 660 9.19 -8.25 -23.54
C PRO A 660 9.41 -7.07 -24.49
N ASP A 661 10.64 -6.61 -24.63
CA ASP A 661 10.95 -5.42 -25.44
C ASP A 661 10.62 -5.60 -26.94
N ASP A 662 10.69 -6.82 -27.45
CA ASP A 662 10.32 -7.16 -28.82
C ASP A 662 8.80 -7.11 -29.09
N LEU A 663 7.98 -7.11 -28.05
CA LEU A 663 6.52 -6.94 -28.13
C LEU A 663 6.05 -5.52 -27.82
N LYS A 664 6.95 -4.63 -27.39
CA LYS A 664 6.62 -3.23 -27.13
C LYS A 664 6.56 -2.45 -28.46
N SER A 665 5.34 -2.13 -28.90
CA SER A 665 5.14 -1.17 -30.00
C SER A 665 5.47 0.27 -29.53
N ASP A 666 5.73 1.16 -30.48
CA ASP A 666 5.97 2.59 -30.18
C ASP A 666 4.82 3.20 -29.37
N ASP A 667 3.58 2.84 -29.67
CA ASP A 667 2.39 3.31 -28.95
C ASP A 667 2.32 2.77 -27.51
N LEU A 668 2.76 1.53 -27.28
CA LEU A 668 2.83 0.96 -25.94
C LEU A 668 3.94 1.61 -25.13
N GLU A 669 5.10 1.82 -25.72
CA GLU A 669 6.19 2.54 -25.04
C GLU A 669 5.81 3.99 -24.70
N ASP A 670 5.08 4.66 -25.59
CA ASP A 670 4.51 5.99 -25.34
C ASP A 670 3.54 5.95 -24.15
N LEU A 671 2.66 4.95 -24.10
CA LEU A 671 1.72 4.76 -22.99
C LEU A 671 2.44 4.47 -21.66
N ILE A 672 3.46 3.62 -21.67
CA ILE A 672 4.28 3.33 -20.48
C ILE A 672 5.00 4.62 -20.02
N ALA A 673 5.60 5.38 -20.92
CA ALA A 673 6.26 6.63 -20.59
C ALA A 673 5.30 7.66 -20.00
N TRP A 674 4.09 7.79 -20.58
CA TRP A 674 3.02 8.65 -20.06
C TRP A 674 2.57 8.23 -18.66
N LEU A 675 2.35 6.94 -18.44
CA LEU A 675 1.93 6.41 -17.13
C LEU A 675 2.99 6.68 -16.06
N GLY A 676 4.26 6.43 -16.39
CA GLY A 676 5.39 6.71 -15.50
C GLY A 676 5.48 8.20 -15.14
N GLU A 677 5.37 9.10 -16.14
CA GLU A 677 5.39 10.52 -15.90
C GLU A 677 4.20 11.00 -15.07
N MET A 678 3.01 10.49 -15.34
CA MET A 678 1.81 10.79 -14.56
C MET A 678 1.99 10.43 -13.08
N VAL A 679 2.54 9.25 -12.79
CA VAL A 679 2.82 8.83 -11.40
C VAL A 679 3.85 9.76 -10.77
N ARG A 680 4.94 10.13 -11.49
CA ARG A 680 5.99 11.04 -10.98
C ARG A 680 5.46 12.43 -10.67
N GLN A 681 4.60 12.98 -11.53
CA GLN A 681 4.02 14.31 -11.33
C GLN A 681 3.06 14.38 -10.13
N VAL A 682 2.39 13.29 -9.82
CA VAL A 682 1.51 13.22 -8.63
C VAL A 682 2.33 13.04 -7.36
N ASP A 683 3.20 12.03 -7.34
CA ASP A 683 4.11 11.74 -6.23
C ASP A 683 5.21 10.77 -6.70
N SER A 684 6.40 11.29 -6.94
CA SER A 684 7.52 10.52 -7.49
C SER A 684 8.05 9.44 -6.53
N SER A 685 7.78 9.57 -5.23
CA SER A 685 8.38 8.75 -4.18
C SER A 685 8.21 7.24 -4.37
N LEU A 686 7.09 6.81 -4.99
CA LEU A 686 6.85 5.38 -5.23
C LEU A 686 7.72 4.81 -6.36
N LEU A 687 8.12 5.64 -7.31
CA LEU A 687 9.02 5.25 -8.40
C LEU A 687 10.48 5.53 -8.05
N ASP A 688 10.76 6.68 -7.41
CA ASP A 688 12.13 7.04 -7.00
C ASP A 688 12.68 6.02 -6.00
N GLU A 689 11.86 5.57 -5.03
CA GLU A 689 12.26 4.49 -4.10
C GLU A 689 12.61 3.21 -4.86
N TRP A 690 11.83 2.86 -5.87
CA TRP A 690 12.06 1.68 -6.70
C TRP A 690 13.28 1.85 -7.61
N GLU A 691 13.45 2.99 -8.30
CA GLU A 691 14.61 3.29 -9.16
C GLU A 691 15.92 3.31 -8.35
N GLN A 692 15.89 3.84 -7.11
CA GLN A 692 17.05 3.82 -6.21
C GLN A 692 17.41 2.41 -5.76
N LEU A 693 16.41 1.54 -5.57
CA LEU A 693 16.64 0.15 -5.23
C LEU A 693 17.17 -0.66 -6.41
N ALA A 694 16.80 -0.29 -7.65
CA ALA A 694 17.32 -0.91 -8.86
C ALA A 694 18.76 -0.47 -9.21
N ASN A 695 19.15 0.76 -8.81
CA ASN A 695 20.48 1.33 -9.05
C ASN A 695 21.03 1.97 -7.76
N PRO A 696 21.69 1.21 -6.88
CA PRO A 696 22.20 1.70 -5.61
C PRO A 696 23.48 2.55 -5.79
N GLU A 697 23.42 3.65 -6.51
CA GLU A 697 24.39 4.70 -6.35
C GLU A 697 24.15 5.40 -5.02
N VAL A 698 25.19 5.43 -4.21
CA VAL A 698 25.21 5.89 -2.81
C VAL A 698 24.53 7.25 -2.65
N MET A 699 23.25 7.24 -2.29
CA MET A 699 22.56 8.45 -1.83
C MET A 699 22.08 8.24 -0.39
N THR A 700 22.26 9.26 0.43
CA THR A 700 21.68 9.27 1.77
C THR A 700 20.15 9.38 1.69
N ALA A 701 19.44 8.90 2.71
CA ALA A 701 17.99 9.04 2.77
C ALA A 701 17.51 10.52 2.70
N GLU A 702 18.35 11.46 3.11
CA GLU A 702 18.11 12.90 3.03
C GLU A 702 18.26 13.42 1.59
N GLU A 703 19.27 13.00 0.85
CA GLU A 703 19.46 13.34 -0.56
C GLU A 703 18.37 12.72 -1.45
N ALA A 704 17.95 11.50 -1.15
CA ALA A 704 16.81 10.84 -1.78
C ALA A 704 15.51 11.61 -1.54
N GLN A 705 15.35 12.14 -0.34
CA GLN A 705 14.17 12.89 0.05
C GLN A 705 14.15 14.29 -0.57
N GLU A 706 15.31 14.95 -0.66
CA GLU A 706 15.47 16.25 -1.34
C GLU A 706 15.21 16.14 -2.85
N ARG A 707 15.61 15.03 -3.49
CA ARG A 707 15.29 14.75 -4.91
C ARG A 707 13.82 14.45 -5.15
N ALA A 708 13.19 13.71 -4.25
CA ALA A 708 11.75 13.41 -4.32
C ALA A 708 10.88 14.68 -4.15
N ASP A 709 11.40 15.68 -3.44
CA ASP A 709 10.74 16.98 -3.28
C ASP A 709 11.02 17.96 -4.46
N GLN A 710 11.99 17.65 -5.35
CA GLN A 710 12.26 18.42 -6.56
C GLN A 710 11.35 17.95 -7.70
N VAL A 711 10.36 18.74 -8.05
CA VAL A 711 9.51 18.50 -9.22
C VAL A 711 10.37 18.65 -10.46
N LYS A 712 10.66 17.53 -11.15
CA LYS A 712 11.33 17.59 -12.47
C LYS A 712 10.41 18.28 -13.47
N PRO A 713 10.97 19.11 -14.39
CA PRO A 713 10.18 19.68 -15.47
C PRO A 713 9.48 18.58 -16.27
N VAL A 714 8.19 18.76 -16.56
CA VAL A 714 7.41 17.78 -17.33
C VAL A 714 7.93 17.65 -18.77
N THR A 715 8.59 18.70 -19.29
CA THR A 715 9.23 18.73 -20.60
C THR A 715 10.56 17.97 -20.64
N ALA A 716 11.13 17.58 -19.49
CA ALA A 716 12.41 16.86 -19.42
C ALA A 716 12.36 15.49 -20.10
N ASN A 717 11.19 14.84 -20.12
CA ASN A 717 10.94 13.62 -20.88
C ASN A 717 10.10 13.97 -22.11
N ALA A 718 10.78 14.24 -23.25
CA ALA A 718 10.13 14.66 -24.48
C ALA A 718 9.08 13.65 -24.98
N ARG A 719 9.32 12.33 -24.82
CA ARG A 719 8.39 11.27 -25.22
C ARG A 719 7.11 11.33 -24.40
N ALA A 720 7.23 11.32 -23.08
CA ALA A 720 6.09 11.43 -22.17
C ALA A 720 5.33 12.75 -22.37
N PHE A 721 6.06 13.85 -22.59
CA PHE A 721 5.44 15.16 -22.82
C PHE A 721 4.62 15.21 -24.11
N ARG A 722 5.09 14.59 -25.20
CA ARG A 722 4.29 14.45 -26.43
C ARG A 722 2.98 13.72 -26.18
N VAL A 723 2.99 12.69 -25.36
CA VAL A 723 1.75 11.98 -25.00
C VAL A 723 0.82 12.83 -24.14
N LEU A 724 1.37 13.63 -23.22
CA LEU A 724 0.56 14.58 -22.44
C LEU A 724 -0.10 15.62 -23.35
N VAL A 725 0.62 16.13 -24.33
CA VAL A 725 0.09 17.05 -25.34
C VAL A 725 -0.99 16.37 -26.18
N ARG A 726 -0.74 15.15 -26.67
CA ARG A 726 -1.73 14.34 -27.42
C ARG A 726 -3.02 14.18 -26.61
N ASN A 727 -2.90 13.80 -25.34
CA ASN A 727 -4.05 13.63 -24.48
C ASN A 727 -4.82 14.92 -24.22
N ALA A 728 -4.10 16.04 -24.02
CA ALA A 728 -4.72 17.34 -23.81
C ALA A 728 -5.48 17.82 -25.06
N MET A 729 -4.94 17.57 -26.26
CA MET A 729 -5.62 17.86 -27.53
C MET A 729 -6.81 16.94 -27.74
N PHE A 730 -6.61 15.63 -27.56
CA PHE A 730 -7.66 14.64 -27.76
C PHE A 730 -8.85 14.78 -26.78
N ARG A 731 -8.57 15.27 -25.55
CA ARG A 731 -9.64 15.60 -24.60
C ARG A 731 -10.62 16.65 -25.17
N ARG A 732 -10.13 17.58 -25.95
CA ARG A 732 -10.97 18.56 -26.64
C ARG A 732 -11.82 17.93 -27.72
N VAL A 733 -11.24 16.98 -28.48
CA VAL A 733 -11.98 16.19 -29.48
C VAL A 733 -13.11 15.39 -28.85
N GLU A 734 -12.85 14.74 -27.72
CA GLU A 734 -13.88 13.99 -26.98
C GLU A 734 -15.03 14.88 -26.50
N LEU A 735 -14.68 16.03 -25.90
CA LEU A 735 -15.69 16.98 -25.44
C LEU A 735 -16.48 17.57 -26.60
N ALA A 736 -15.84 17.82 -27.74
CA ALA A 736 -16.49 18.29 -28.94
C ALA A 736 -17.44 17.24 -29.52
N ALA A 737 -17.02 15.97 -29.58
CA ALA A 737 -17.87 14.86 -30.04
C ALA A 737 -19.08 14.62 -29.14
N LEU A 738 -19.00 14.96 -27.86
CA LEU A 738 -20.10 14.86 -26.89
C LEU A 738 -20.96 16.14 -26.79
N ASP A 739 -20.68 17.16 -27.61
CA ASP A 739 -21.33 18.48 -27.58
C ASP A 739 -21.20 19.19 -26.20
N HIS A 740 -20.08 18.97 -25.49
CA HIS A 740 -19.83 19.54 -24.19
C HIS A 740 -19.15 20.93 -24.28
N VAL A 741 -19.72 21.83 -25.09
CA VAL A 741 -19.16 23.17 -25.38
C VAL A 741 -18.90 24.03 -24.14
N ARG A 742 -19.67 23.82 -23.06
CA ARG A 742 -19.45 24.53 -21.79
C ARG A 742 -18.13 24.11 -21.12
N GLU A 743 -17.87 22.82 -21.09
CA GLU A 743 -16.61 22.30 -20.50
C GLU A 743 -15.40 22.71 -21.35
N LEU A 744 -15.54 22.71 -22.67
CA LEU A 744 -14.55 23.25 -23.61
C LEU A 744 -14.24 24.72 -23.33
N GLY A 745 -15.29 25.54 -23.19
CA GLY A 745 -15.15 26.94 -22.88
C GLY A 745 -14.52 27.20 -21.51
N GLU A 746 -14.82 26.40 -20.50
CA GLU A 746 -14.16 26.49 -19.19
C GLU A 746 -12.66 26.15 -19.28
N MET A 747 -12.27 25.22 -20.17
CA MET A 747 -10.86 24.85 -20.39
C MET A 747 -10.07 25.92 -21.14
N ASP A 748 -10.68 26.56 -22.11
CA ASP A 748 -9.97 27.37 -23.11
C ASP A 748 -10.32 28.88 -23.08
N SER A 749 -11.11 29.33 -22.09
CA SER A 749 -11.51 30.73 -21.94
C SER A 749 -10.33 31.70 -21.89
N GLU A 750 -9.21 31.30 -21.29
CA GLU A 750 -7.99 32.13 -21.21
C GLU A 750 -7.33 32.36 -22.58
N SER A 751 -7.55 31.48 -23.55
CA SER A 751 -7.10 31.60 -24.94
C SER A 751 -8.13 32.28 -25.84
N GLY A 752 -9.26 32.72 -25.29
CA GLY A 752 -10.32 33.40 -26.04
C GLY A 752 -11.36 32.47 -26.65
N TRP A 753 -11.25 31.16 -26.38
CA TRP A 753 -12.20 30.14 -26.80
C TRP A 753 -13.17 29.83 -25.66
N ASP A 754 -14.19 30.65 -25.54
CA ASP A 754 -15.30 30.40 -24.60
C ASP A 754 -16.34 29.41 -25.18
N ALA A 755 -17.40 29.15 -24.43
CA ALA A 755 -18.45 28.22 -24.85
C ALA A 755 -19.14 28.61 -26.13
N ASP A 756 -19.31 29.94 -26.38
CA ASP A 756 -19.98 30.45 -27.58
C ASP A 756 -19.07 30.27 -28.81
N ALA A 757 -17.77 30.58 -28.70
CA ALA A 757 -16.79 30.37 -29.77
C ALA A 757 -16.64 28.89 -30.15
N TRP A 758 -16.59 27.99 -29.17
CA TRP A 758 -16.59 26.54 -29.41
C TRP A 758 -17.89 26.08 -30.09
N GLY A 759 -19.05 26.58 -29.62
CA GLY A 759 -20.36 26.29 -30.23
C GLY A 759 -20.41 26.70 -31.69
N GLU A 760 -20.04 27.94 -32.03
CA GLU A 760 -20.02 28.46 -33.39
C GLU A 760 -19.08 27.67 -34.33
N ALA A 761 -17.94 27.18 -33.83
CA ALA A 761 -17.02 26.37 -34.61
C ALA A 761 -17.56 24.96 -34.84
N MET A 762 -18.12 24.31 -33.79
CA MET A 762 -18.66 22.98 -33.92
C MET A 762 -19.96 22.93 -34.71
N ASP A 763 -20.80 23.97 -34.66
CA ASP A 763 -22.02 24.05 -35.51
C ASP A 763 -21.63 23.99 -36.98
N LYS A 764 -20.53 24.65 -37.42
CA LYS A 764 -20.03 24.56 -38.80
C LYS A 764 -19.53 23.16 -39.17
N TYR A 765 -18.91 22.46 -38.25
CA TYR A 765 -18.50 21.06 -38.43
C TYR A 765 -19.71 20.15 -38.60
N TRP A 766 -20.72 20.31 -37.74
CA TRP A 766 -21.95 19.52 -37.77
C TRP A 766 -22.83 19.83 -38.98
N ASP A 767 -22.64 20.96 -39.65
CA ASP A 767 -23.29 21.26 -40.95
C ASP A 767 -22.73 20.38 -42.10
N GLU A 768 -21.49 19.89 -41.96
CA GLU A 768 -20.77 19.10 -42.98
C GLU A 768 -20.74 17.59 -42.63
N TYR A 769 -20.62 17.24 -41.37
CA TYR A 769 -20.43 15.86 -40.88
C TYR A 769 -21.42 15.52 -39.79
N ASP A 770 -21.91 14.26 -39.83
CA ASP A 770 -22.88 13.75 -38.82
C ASP A 770 -22.24 13.08 -37.60
N ASP A 771 -20.93 12.83 -37.62
CA ASP A 771 -20.20 12.13 -36.54
C ASP A 771 -18.77 12.67 -36.42
N LEU A 772 -18.17 12.47 -35.23
CA LEU A 772 -16.79 12.79 -34.91
C LEU A 772 -16.17 11.60 -34.21
N GLY A 773 -15.24 10.93 -34.86
CA GLY A 773 -14.56 9.75 -34.37
C GLY A 773 -13.72 10.00 -33.11
N THR A 774 -13.90 9.15 -32.10
CA THR A 774 -13.14 9.19 -30.83
C THR A 774 -12.45 7.86 -30.54
N GLY A 775 -12.43 6.93 -31.47
CA GLY A 775 -11.79 5.63 -31.34
C GLY A 775 -10.25 5.68 -31.36
N PRO A 776 -9.61 4.52 -31.23
CA PRO A 776 -8.14 4.41 -31.24
C PRO A 776 -7.49 5.01 -32.50
N ASP A 777 -8.12 4.87 -33.67
CA ASP A 777 -7.63 5.45 -34.93
C ASP A 777 -7.64 6.98 -34.90
N ALA A 778 -8.67 7.59 -34.32
CA ALA A 778 -8.80 9.04 -34.15
C ALA A 778 -7.72 9.62 -33.24
N ARG A 779 -7.18 8.81 -32.35
CA ARG A 779 -6.12 9.19 -31.40
C ARG A 779 -4.72 8.91 -31.93
N GLY A 780 -4.63 8.24 -33.06
CA GLY A 780 -3.36 7.84 -33.64
C GLY A 780 -2.46 9.02 -33.98
N PRO A 781 -1.13 8.80 -34.06
CA PRO A 781 -0.16 9.88 -34.36
C PRO A 781 -0.34 10.49 -35.74
N LYS A 782 -1.08 9.85 -36.63
CA LYS A 782 -1.34 10.35 -37.98
C LYS A 782 -2.22 11.61 -38.01
N LEU A 783 -3.10 11.75 -37.02
CA LEU A 783 -4.02 12.89 -36.89
C LEU A 783 -3.51 14.00 -35.97
N LEU A 784 -2.30 13.83 -35.40
CA LEU A 784 -1.68 14.85 -34.56
C LEU A 784 -0.33 15.26 -35.13
N LEU A 785 -0.24 16.50 -35.62
CA LEU A 785 1.00 17.10 -36.04
C LEU A 785 1.58 17.95 -34.92
N ILE A 786 2.85 17.70 -34.55
CA ILE A 786 3.57 18.50 -33.56
C ILE A 786 4.79 19.11 -34.22
N GLU A 787 4.86 20.43 -34.21
CA GLU A 787 6.02 21.21 -34.63
C GLU A 787 6.71 21.76 -33.39
N GLU A 788 7.90 21.24 -33.11
CA GLU A 788 8.68 21.62 -31.94
C GLU A 788 9.48 22.88 -32.24
N GLU A 789 9.19 23.97 -31.53
CA GLU A 789 9.96 25.23 -31.58
C GLU A 789 10.60 25.51 -30.20
N PRO A 790 11.54 24.68 -29.72
CA PRO A 790 12.11 24.86 -28.39
C PRO A 790 12.88 26.17 -28.22
N GLN A 791 13.35 26.76 -29.30
CA GLN A 791 14.02 28.07 -29.27
C GLN A 791 13.05 29.20 -28.85
N ASN A 792 11.76 29.05 -29.12
CA ASN A 792 10.71 30.01 -28.78
C ASN A 792 9.99 29.61 -27.46
N GLY A 793 10.34 28.45 -26.83
CA GLY A 793 9.67 27.93 -25.64
C GLY A 793 8.25 27.46 -25.92
N LEU A 794 7.91 27.16 -27.18
CA LEU A 794 6.58 26.77 -27.63
C LEU A 794 6.64 25.52 -28.51
N TRP A 795 5.57 24.75 -28.50
CA TRP A 795 5.27 23.79 -29.57
C TRP A 795 3.98 24.22 -30.27
N ARG A 796 3.92 24.11 -31.62
CA ARG A 796 2.68 24.21 -32.35
C ARG A 796 2.10 22.86 -32.61
N VAL A 797 0.82 22.71 -32.34
CA VAL A 797 0.11 21.42 -32.45
C VAL A 797 -1.14 21.57 -33.26
N ARG A 798 -1.41 20.58 -34.10
CA ARG A 798 -2.62 20.49 -34.90
C ARG A 798 -3.21 19.07 -34.75
N GLN A 799 -4.42 19.00 -34.24
CA GLN A 799 -5.18 17.76 -34.11
C GLN A 799 -6.29 17.74 -35.15
N ALA A 800 -6.11 16.92 -36.18
CA ALA A 800 -7.16 16.70 -37.17
C ALA A 800 -8.30 15.89 -36.59
N PHE A 801 -9.51 16.13 -37.02
CA PHE A 801 -10.71 15.36 -36.68
C PHE A 801 -10.77 14.07 -37.52
N ALA A 802 -11.24 13.00 -36.89
CA ALA A 802 -11.57 11.76 -37.59
C ALA A 802 -13.02 11.84 -38.07
N ASP A 803 -13.25 12.47 -39.21
CA ASP A 803 -14.56 12.57 -39.81
C ASP A 803 -15.01 11.25 -40.46
N PRO A 804 -16.31 11.02 -40.67
CA PRO A 804 -16.85 9.79 -41.27
C PRO A 804 -16.38 9.51 -42.69
N ASN A 805 -15.98 10.56 -43.44
CA ASN A 805 -15.53 10.43 -44.82
C ASN A 805 -14.03 10.15 -44.95
N GLY A 806 -13.25 10.43 -43.89
CA GLY A 806 -11.79 10.31 -43.87
C GLY A 806 -11.06 11.45 -44.61
N ASP A 807 -11.72 12.61 -44.74
CA ASP A 807 -11.17 13.80 -45.40
C ASP A 807 -10.10 14.47 -44.51
N HIS A 808 -10.29 14.43 -43.18
CA HIS A 808 -9.38 14.94 -42.15
C HIS A 808 -9.02 16.44 -42.34
N ASP A 809 -9.94 17.22 -42.90
CA ASP A 809 -9.74 18.63 -43.25
C ASP A 809 -10.18 19.59 -42.13
N TRP A 810 -10.80 19.13 -41.08
CA TRP A 810 -11.13 19.86 -39.88
C TRP A 810 -10.23 19.48 -38.70
N GLY A 811 -10.07 20.42 -37.76
CA GLY A 811 -9.29 20.15 -36.57
C GLY A 811 -9.10 21.33 -35.63
N ILE A 812 -8.27 21.10 -34.63
CA ILE A 812 -7.90 22.07 -33.58
C ILE A 812 -6.44 22.42 -33.74
N SER A 813 -6.12 23.70 -33.89
CA SER A 813 -4.76 24.24 -33.84
C SER A 813 -4.50 24.88 -32.46
N ALA A 814 -3.34 24.66 -31.90
CA ALA A 814 -2.99 25.19 -30.59
C ALA A 814 -1.47 25.43 -30.44
N GLU A 815 -1.11 26.28 -29.48
CA GLU A 815 0.25 26.48 -29.01
C GLU A 815 0.39 25.88 -27.62
N ILE A 816 1.49 25.14 -27.36
CA ILE A 816 1.84 24.55 -26.06
C ILE A 816 2.95 25.39 -25.45
N ASP A 817 2.68 26.01 -24.32
CA ASP A 817 3.63 26.80 -23.56
C ASP A 817 4.48 25.89 -22.67
N LEU A 818 5.78 25.70 -23.00
CA LEU A 818 6.67 24.79 -22.30
C LEU A 818 6.95 25.27 -20.88
N ALA A 819 7.20 26.56 -20.68
CA ALA A 819 7.52 27.08 -19.34
C ALA A 819 6.30 27.03 -18.42
N ALA A 820 5.11 27.35 -18.92
CA ALA A 820 3.87 27.22 -18.18
C ALA A 820 3.55 25.76 -17.90
N SER A 821 3.85 24.85 -18.85
CA SER A 821 3.66 23.41 -18.67
C SER A 821 4.55 22.86 -17.56
N ASP A 822 5.81 23.26 -17.49
CA ASP A 822 6.74 22.88 -16.41
C ASP A 822 6.28 23.45 -15.05
N ALA A 823 5.78 24.69 -15.06
CA ALA A 823 5.27 25.33 -13.86
C ALA A 823 4.02 24.63 -13.31
N GLU A 824 3.12 24.14 -14.17
CA GLU A 824 1.86 23.51 -13.81
C GLU A 824 1.97 21.98 -13.68
N GLY A 825 3.01 21.35 -14.27
CA GLY A 825 3.18 19.91 -14.33
C GLY A 825 2.19 19.20 -15.26
N ARG A 826 1.68 19.90 -16.27
CA ARG A 826 0.75 19.41 -17.30
C ARG A 826 0.92 20.18 -18.60
N ALA A 827 0.49 19.63 -19.72
CA ALA A 827 0.49 20.35 -20.98
C ALA A 827 -0.47 21.55 -20.91
N ILE A 828 0.06 22.75 -21.07
CA ILE A 828 -0.72 24.00 -21.14
C ILE A 828 -0.97 24.33 -22.60
N VAL A 829 -2.22 24.11 -23.01
CA VAL A 829 -2.71 24.26 -24.38
C VAL A 829 -3.38 25.62 -24.52
N LYS A 830 -2.97 26.38 -25.51
CA LYS A 830 -3.62 27.63 -25.93
C LYS A 830 -4.22 27.42 -27.33
N VAL A 831 -5.51 27.15 -27.38
CA VAL A 831 -6.21 26.96 -28.66
C VAL A 831 -6.11 28.27 -29.49
N THR A 832 -5.66 28.15 -30.73
CA THR A 832 -5.50 29.28 -31.65
C THR A 832 -6.55 29.30 -32.75
N ASP A 833 -7.02 28.10 -33.15
CA ASP A 833 -8.04 27.98 -34.17
C ASP A 833 -8.77 26.64 -34.10
N VAL A 834 -10.06 26.61 -34.42
CA VAL A 834 -10.88 25.40 -34.60
C VAL A 834 -11.64 25.58 -35.90
N GLY A 835 -11.30 24.79 -36.91
CA GLY A 835 -11.90 24.98 -38.24
C GLY A 835 -11.30 24.07 -39.31
N GLN A 836 -11.64 24.39 -40.58
CA GLN A 836 -11.05 23.73 -41.74
C GLN A 836 -9.56 24.04 -41.81
N LEU A 837 -8.76 23.02 -42.12
CA LEU A 837 -7.31 23.07 -42.06
C LEU A 837 -6.66 23.54 -43.34
#